data_292a270d86043052881dafd1ed055744
#
_entry.id   292a270d86043052881dafd1ed055744
#
_cell.length_a   1.000
_cell.length_b   1.000
_cell.length_c   1.000
_cell.angle_alpha   90.00
_cell.angle_beta   90.00
_cell.angle_gamma   90.00
#
_symmetry.space_group_name_H-M   'P 1'
#
loop_
_entity.id
_entity.type
_entity.pdbx_description
1 polymer ?
#
loop_
_entity_poly.entity_id
_entity_poly.type
_entity_poly.pdbx_seq_one_letter_code
_entity_poly.pdbx_strand_id
1 'polypeptide(L)'
;MMSTVLVANRGEIACRVFRTCRDLGISTVAVHSDADADALHVREADAAVRLPGAAPSDTYLRGDLVVKAALAAGADAVHPGYGFLSENAGFARAVIDAGLVWIGPPPEAIEAMASKTRAKELLGIAPLSEVTEADLPVLVKAAAGGGGRGMRIVRELGDLDSALRAASAEAQSAFGDGEVFVEPYVENGRHVEVQILADAHGGVWALGTRDCSLQRRHQKVVEECPAPGLPAALEASLLESAVRAAKAVGYVGAGTVEFLVADGRAHFLEMNTRLQVEHPVTEEVYGVDLVALQIAVAEGRALPPESPVPYGHAIEARLYAEDPARDWAPQTGVLHRFDLPQEGAPRGGVSREGRLRVDTGYVSGDTIGVHYDPMLAKFVAHAPTRAEAARKLAHALERAVLHGPVTNRDLLVASLRHPEFLDADLLDTGFYGRNPDVLTRPRDGEAYAAVAAALADAAGNTGRFGGGWRNLPSQDQIKTYGEHEVRYRPTRGGGYEVTAPAGVRVVSAAPDRVRLDVGGVVRDVEVARYGDTVHAGPHRLTARPRFPDPTTAREPGSLLAPMPGTVVRVADGLAVGDRVAAGQPLLWLEAMKMEHRVTAPASGRLTALHATPGRQVEVGALLAVVQAPEQASVQRPAQAPVQTDAPTAAQEDQTV
;
A
#
# COMPACT_ATOMS: atom_id res chain seq x y z
N MET A 1 23.68 30.26 -2.87
CA MET A 1 22.48 29.84 -3.65
C MET A 1 22.79 28.51 -4.33
N MET A 2 22.00 27.51 -4.09
CA MET A 2 22.17 26.20 -4.72
C MET A 2 21.73 26.27 -6.17
N SER A 3 22.45 25.61 -7.07
CA SER A 3 22.15 25.53 -8.50
C SER A 3 21.75 24.10 -8.93
N THR A 4 22.20 23.09 -8.18
CA THR A 4 21.99 21.69 -8.52
C THR A 4 21.76 20.86 -7.27
N VAL A 5 20.64 20.14 -7.20
CA VAL A 5 20.28 19.28 -6.07
C VAL A 5 20.22 17.81 -6.51
N LEU A 6 20.97 16.95 -5.82
CA LEU A 6 20.76 15.51 -5.92
C LEU A 6 19.70 15.07 -4.92
N VAL A 7 18.74 14.28 -5.38
CA VAL A 7 17.74 13.63 -4.50
C VAL A 7 18.19 12.20 -4.19
N ALA A 8 18.56 11.95 -2.93
CA ALA A 8 19.02 10.64 -2.44
C ALA A 8 17.83 9.72 -2.17
N ASN A 9 16.93 9.60 -3.14
CA ASN A 9 15.69 8.86 -3.04
C ASN A 9 15.17 8.45 -4.43
N ARG A 10 13.97 7.85 -4.49
CA ARG A 10 13.34 7.35 -5.70
C ARG A 10 11.84 7.61 -5.73
N GLY A 11 11.25 7.29 -6.87
CA GLY A 11 9.79 7.21 -7.03
C GLY A 11 9.10 8.56 -6.79
N GLU A 12 7.97 8.53 -6.12
CA GLU A 12 7.09 9.67 -5.92
C GLU A 12 7.80 10.86 -5.27
N ILE A 13 8.55 10.63 -4.18
CA ILE A 13 9.21 11.73 -3.46
C ILE A 13 10.32 12.39 -4.28
N ALA A 14 11.04 11.64 -5.10
CA ALA A 14 12.03 12.23 -6.00
C ALA A 14 11.36 13.14 -7.03
N CYS A 15 10.28 12.68 -7.69
CA CYS A 15 9.47 13.49 -8.61
C CYS A 15 8.92 14.75 -7.90
N ARG A 16 8.45 14.60 -6.65
CA ARG A 16 7.93 15.70 -5.83
C ARG A 16 8.99 16.77 -5.57
N VAL A 17 10.20 16.37 -5.18
CA VAL A 17 11.30 17.30 -4.93
C VAL A 17 11.77 17.95 -6.24
N PHE A 18 11.88 17.20 -7.34
CA PHE A 18 12.26 17.72 -8.65
C PHE A 18 11.30 18.79 -9.16
N ARG A 19 10.00 18.65 -8.91
CA ARG A 19 9.01 19.67 -9.29
C ARG A 19 9.33 21.00 -8.61
N THR A 20 9.56 21.01 -7.30
CA THR A 20 9.93 22.23 -6.57
C THR A 20 11.27 22.80 -7.03
N CYS A 21 12.28 21.95 -7.26
CA CYS A 21 13.57 22.41 -7.78
C CYS A 21 13.40 23.12 -9.13
N ARG A 22 12.63 22.54 -10.07
CA ARG A 22 12.32 23.17 -11.36
C ARG A 22 11.62 24.52 -11.22
N ASP A 23 10.62 24.61 -10.32
CA ASP A 23 9.90 25.86 -10.06
C ASP A 23 10.81 26.94 -9.47
N LEU A 24 11.88 26.56 -8.76
CA LEU A 24 12.90 27.43 -8.22
C LEU A 24 14.07 27.68 -9.18
N GLY A 25 14.10 27.06 -10.36
CA GLY A 25 15.20 27.18 -11.33
C GLY A 25 16.46 26.42 -10.91
N ILE A 26 16.33 25.35 -10.10
CA ILE A 26 17.42 24.50 -9.61
C ILE A 26 17.46 23.24 -10.44
N SER A 27 18.63 22.87 -10.98
CA SER A 27 18.86 21.63 -11.70
C SER A 27 18.77 20.41 -10.78
N THR A 28 18.33 19.29 -11.34
CA THR A 28 17.99 18.09 -10.59
C THR A 28 18.85 16.90 -11.00
N VAL A 29 19.30 16.13 -10.01
CA VAL A 29 20.05 14.88 -10.23
C VAL A 29 19.31 13.73 -9.54
N ALA A 30 18.93 12.72 -10.32
CA ALA A 30 18.43 11.46 -9.81
C ALA A 30 19.57 10.49 -9.50
N VAL A 31 19.35 9.61 -8.54
CA VAL A 31 20.08 8.33 -8.42
C VAL A 31 19.13 7.19 -8.71
N HIS A 32 19.62 6.10 -9.32
CA HIS A 32 18.77 4.95 -9.61
C HIS A 32 19.52 3.62 -9.52
N SER A 33 18.83 2.60 -9.06
CA SER A 33 19.27 1.21 -9.14
C SER A 33 19.06 0.64 -10.54
N ASP A 34 19.52 -0.59 -10.78
CA ASP A 34 19.28 -1.28 -12.04
C ASP A 34 17.77 -1.58 -12.25
N ALA A 35 17.03 -1.79 -11.16
CA ALA A 35 15.58 -2.01 -11.21
C ALA A 35 14.78 -0.73 -11.51
N ASP A 36 15.35 0.44 -11.30
CA ASP A 36 14.72 1.75 -11.52
C ASP A 36 15.25 2.48 -12.77
N ALA A 37 16.03 1.83 -13.64
CA ALA A 37 16.70 2.50 -14.76
C ALA A 37 15.73 3.29 -15.67
N ASP A 38 14.51 2.79 -15.83
CA ASP A 38 13.44 3.41 -16.63
C ASP A 38 12.35 4.09 -15.78
N ALA A 39 12.55 4.25 -14.48
CA ALA A 39 11.54 4.81 -13.58
C ALA A 39 11.26 6.30 -13.87
N LEU A 40 10.05 6.77 -13.53
CA LEU A 40 9.60 8.13 -13.80
C LEU A 40 10.58 9.19 -13.28
N HIS A 41 11.07 9.04 -12.04
CA HIS A 41 12.00 10.00 -11.45
C HIS A 41 13.33 10.12 -12.20
N VAL A 42 13.78 9.06 -12.88
CA VAL A 42 14.99 9.07 -13.71
C VAL A 42 14.74 9.87 -15.00
N ARG A 43 13.54 9.72 -15.58
CA ARG A 43 13.14 10.44 -16.79
C ARG A 43 12.85 11.92 -16.54
N GLU A 44 12.44 12.29 -15.32
CA GLU A 44 12.11 13.67 -14.95
C GLU A 44 13.30 14.50 -14.50
N ALA A 45 14.40 13.89 -14.08
CA ALA A 45 15.59 14.61 -13.66
C ALA A 45 16.40 15.14 -14.85
N ASP A 46 17.13 16.26 -14.63
CA ASP A 46 18.04 16.83 -15.64
C ASP A 46 19.26 15.93 -15.88
N ALA A 47 19.70 15.20 -14.83
CA ALA A 47 20.76 14.21 -14.90
C ALA A 47 20.44 13.02 -13.99
N ALA A 48 21.01 11.84 -14.29
CA ALA A 48 20.82 10.65 -13.49
C ALA A 48 22.12 9.86 -13.33
N VAL A 49 22.35 9.29 -12.15
CA VAL A 49 23.54 8.49 -11.83
C VAL A 49 23.11 7.11 -11.37
N ARG A 50 23.65 6.08 -12.04
CA ARG A 50 23.40 4.68 -11.71
C ARG A 50 24.09 4.29 -10.40
N LEU A 51 23.37 3.63 -9.51
CA LEU A 51 23.86 2.89 -8.36
C LEU A 51 23.82 1.40 -8.72
N PRO A 52 24.96 0.70 -8.85
CA PRO A 52 24.99 -0.69 -9.31
C PRO A 52 24.27 -1.64 -8.36
N GLY A 53 23.35 -2.46 -8.89
CA GLY A 53 22.55 -3.41 -8.13
C GLY A 53 21.06 -3.07 -8.15
N ALA A 54 20.24 -3.94 -7.56
CA ALA A 54 18.78 -3.79 -7.52
C ALA A 54 18.22 -3.66 -6.09
N ALA A 55 18.84 -4.35 -5.11
CA ALA A 55 18.39 -4.30 -3.73
C ALA A 55 18.70 -2.93 -3.07
N PRO A 56 17.85 -2.45 -2.14
CA PRO A 56 18.13 -1.21 -1.40
C PRO A 56 19.49 -1.22 -0.68
N SER A 57 19.90 -2.36 -0.11
CA SER A 57 21.20 -2.55 0.57
C SER A 57 22.41 -2.32 -0.34
N ASP A 58 22.26 -2.57 -1.63
CA ASP A 58 23.33 -2.43 -2.61
C ASP A 58 23.36 -1.03 -3.23
N THR A 59 22.28 -0.26 -3.10
CA THR A 59 22.02 0.98 -3.84
C THR A 59 21.64 2.14 -2.93
N TYR A 60 20.37 2.38 -2.70
CA TYR A 60 19.84 3.56 -1.97
C TYR A 60 20.25 3.63 -0.49
N LEU A 61 20.68 2.52 0.12
CA LEU A 61 21.24 2.48 1.48
C LEU A 61 22.77 2.60 1.51
N ARG A 62 23.41 2.77 0.34
CA ARG A 62 24.87 2.97 0.21
C ARG A 62 25.18 4.47 0.15
N GLY A 63 25.25 5.09 1.32
CA GLY A 63 25.54 6.52 1.45
C GLY A 63 26.86 6.94 0.76
N ASP A 64 27.87 6.06 0.78
CA ASP A 64 29.14 6.26 0.08
C ASP A 64 28.96 6.39 -1.45
N LEU A 65 28.09 5.56 -2.05
CA LEU A 65 27.79 5.65 -3.48
C LEU A 65 26.96 6.88 -3.82
N VAL A 66 26.02 7.28 -2.95
CA VAL A 66 25.19 8.46 -3.15
C VAL A 66 26.02 9.74 -3.08
N VAL A 67 26.94 9.87 -2.09
CA VAL A 67 27.86 11.02 -2.01
C VAL A 67 28.77 11.09 -3.25
N LYS A 68 29.33 9.94 -3.66
CA LYS A 68 30.14 9.86 -4.87
C LYS A 68 29.35 10.28 -6.13
N ALA A 69 28.08 9.89 -6.23
CA ALA A 69 27.20 10.26 -7.33
C ALA A 69 26.95 11.77 -7.34
N ALA A 70 26.72 12.39 -6.17
CA ALA A 70 26.51 13.83 -6.04
C ALA A 70 27.73 14.62 -6.52
N LEU A 71 28.91 14.25 -6.07
CA LEU A 71 30.18 14.87 -6.50
C LEU A 71 30.42 14.70 -8.00
N ALA A 72 30.20 13.49 -8.54
CA ALA A 72 30.39 13.20 -9.96
C ALA A 72 29.43 13.99 -10.87
N ALA A 73 28.20 14.23 -10.39
CA ALA A 73 27.21 15.04 -11.12
C ALA A 73 27.36 16.55 -10.92
N GLY A 74 28.29 16.99 -10.07
CA GLY A 74 28.48 18.41 -9.76
C GLY A 74 27.31 19.01 -8.96
N ALA A 75 26.64 18.22 -8.13
CA ALA A 75 25.58 18.73 -7.27
C ALA A 75 26.15 19.60 -6.15
N ASP A 76 25.43 20.66 -5.78
CA ASP A 76 25.76 21.53 -4.65
C ASP A 76 25.18 21.02 -3.33
N ALA A 77 24.06 20.28 -3.41
CA ALA A 77 23.29 19.85 -2.26
C ALA A 77 22.68 18.47 -2.45
N VAL A 78 22.33 17.83 -1.31
CA VAL A 78 21.64 16.55 -1.25
C VAL A 78 20.34 16.68 -0.47
N HIS A 79 19.23 16.34 -1.10
CA HIS A 79 17.92 16.20 -0.44
C HIS A 79 17.63 14.72 -0.17
N PRO A 80 17.44 14.28 1.10
CA PRO A 80 17.26 12.87 1.41
C PRO A 80 15.85 12.32 1.11
N GLY A 81 14.87 13.18 0.91
CA GLY A 81 13.46 12.79 0.84
C GLY A 81 12.97 12.22 2.18
N TYR A 82 12.32 11.05 2.14
CA TYR A 82 11.90 10.27 3.31
C TYR A 82 12.26 8.78 3.15
N GLY A 83 12.40 8.04 4.26
CA GLY A 83 12.88 6.65 4.24
C GLY A 83 14.37 6.55 3.83
N PHE A 84 14.84 5.35 3.52
CA PHE A 84 16.25 5.07 3.21
C PHE A 84 17.24 5.71 4.21
N LEU A 85 18.03 6.67 3.75
CA LEU A 85 19.06 7.35 4.54
C LEU A 85 18.61 8.69 5.14
N SER A 86 17.33 9.05 5.03
CA SER A 86 16.86 10.38 5.48
C SER A 86 17.00 10.66 6.98
N GLU A 87 17.06 9.60 7.81
CA GLU A 87 17.25 9.65 9.27
C GLU A 87 18.60 9.04 9.68
N ASN A 88 19.57 9.00 8.76
CA ASN A 88 20.91 8.47 9.03
C ASN A 88 21.91 9.61 9.28
N ALA A 89 22.29 9.82 10.54
CA ALA A 89 23.24 10.87 10.92
C ALA A 89 24.63 10.69 10.30
N GLY A 90 25.08 9.45 10.12
CA GLY A 90 26.35 9.16 9.46
C GLY A 90 26.36 9.56 7.99
N PHE A 91 25.25 9.37 7.30
CA PHE A 91 25.09 9.83 5.91
C PHE A 91 25.04 11.36 5.84
N ALA A 92 24.29 12.01 6.73
CA ALA A 92 24.24 13.47 6.79
C ALA A 92 25.65 14.07 6.99
N ARG A 93 26.45 13.52 7.92
CA ARG A 93 27.88 13.90 8.11
C ARG A 93 28.70 13.67 6.85
N ALA A 94 28.58 12.52 6.21
CA ALA A 94 29.32 12.21 5.00
C ALA A 94 29.04 13.20 3.86
N VAL A 95 27.79 13.66 3.73
CA VAL A 95 27.41 14.71 2.78
C VAL A 95 28.08 16.05 3.14
N ILE A 96 28.02 16.47 4.40
CA ILE A 96 28.62 17.71 4.90
C ILE A 96 30.15 17.67 4.75
N ASP A 97 30.79 16.57 5.15
CA ASP A 97 32.23 16.38 5.06
C ASP A 97 32.74 16.38 3.61
N ALA A 98 31.91 16.00 2.66
CA ALA A 98 32.19 16.09 1.23
C ALA A 98 32.06 17.51 0.67
N GLY A 99 31.71 18.53 1.50
CA GLY A 99 31.53 19.89 1.10
C GLY A 99 30.20 20.19 0.41
N LEU A 100 29.24 19.27 0.51
CA LEU A 100 27.88 19.42 -0.03
C LEU A 100 26.92 19.97 1.02
N VAL A 101 25.89 20.71 0.60
CA VAL A 101 24.84 21.16 1.50
C VAL A 101 23.90 20.00 1.79
N TRP A 102 23.70 19.68 3.07
CA TRP A 102 22.67 18.74 3.53
C TRP A 102 21.33 19.46 3.70
N ILE A 103 20.30 19.06 2.94
CA ILE A 103 18.95 19.62 3.07
C ILE A 103 18.17 18.79 4.07
N GLY A 104 18.40 19.04 5.34
CA GLY A 104 17.83 18.28 6.46
C GLY A 104 18.34 18.78 7.81
N PRO A 105 17.95 18.11 8.90
CA PRO A 105 18.37 18.50 10.25
C PRO A 105 19.84 18.19 10.52
N PRO A 106 20.46 18.86 11.50
CA PRO A 106 21.82 18.56 11.94
C PRO A 106 21.96 17.08 12.34
N PRO A 107 23.12 16.44 12.03
CA PRO A 107 23.36 15.05 12.41
C PRO A 107 23.13 14.77 13.90
N GLU A 108 23.46 15.73 14.77
CA GLU A 108 23.29 15.64 16.22
C GLU A 108 21.82 15.58 16.62
N ALA A 109 20.93 16.30 15.92
CA ALA A 109 19.49 16.25 16.13
C ALA A 109 18.91 14.90 15.66
N ILE A 110 19.41 14.35 14.55
CA ILE A 110 19.04 13.02 14.08
C ILE A 110 19.42 11.96 15.14
N GLU A 111 20.64 12.00 15.65
CA GLU A 111 21.11 11.06 16.68
C GLU A 111 20.34 11.18 18.00
N ALA A 112 20.05 12.42 18.42
CA ALA A 112 19.30 12.66 19.66
C ALA A 112 17.89 12.08 19.60
N MET A 113 17.25 12.11 18.44
CA MET A 113 15.89 11.60 18.24
C MET A 113 15.83 10.14 17.80
N ALA A 114 16.93 9.54 17.36
CA ALA A 114 16.98 8.14 16.96
C ALA A 114 16.71 7.16 18.12
N SER A 115 17.13 7.52 19.35
CA SER A 115 16.82 6.75 20.54
C SER A 115 15.55 7.29 21.20
N LYS A 116 14.51 6.45 21.28
CA LYS A 116 13.22 6.80 21.89
C LYS A 116 13.35 7.11 23.39
N THR A 117 14.25 6.43 24.09
CA THR A 117 14.53 6.69 25.50
C THR A 117 15.17 8.06 25.67
N ARG A 118 16.21 8.38 24.91
CA ARG A 118 16.88 9.67 24.95
C ARG A 118 15.96 10.83 24.54
N ALA A 119 15.14 10.63 23.51
CA ALA A 119 14.15 11.63 23.08
C ALA A 119 13.14 11.95 24.22
N LYS A 120 12.65 10.92 24.92
CA LYS A 120 11.76 11.10 26.09
C LYS A 120 12.45 11.82 27.25
N GLU A 121 13.68 11.47 27.56
CA GLU A 121 14.48 12.15 28.60
C GLU A 121 14.66 13.64 28.30
N LEU A 122 15.01 13.99 27.04
CA LEU A 122 15.16 15.38 26.59
C LEU A 122 13.86 16.18 26.73
N LEU A 123 12.71 15.51 26.62
CA LEU A 123 11.39 16.12 26.77
C LEU A 123 10.87 16.06 28.23
N GLY A 124 11.66 15.52 29.17
CA GLY A 124 11.27 15.36 30.56
C GLY A 124 10.19 14.30 30.80
N ILE A 125 10.07 13.33 29.88
CA ILE A 125 9.12 12.22 29.97
C ILE A 125 9.86 11.02 30.56
N ALA A 126 9.58 10.68 31.80
CA ALA A 126 10.18 9.51 32.45
C ALA A 126 9.53 8.21 31.93
N PRO A 127 10.33 7.19 31.57
CA PRO A 127 9.80 5.85 31.34
C PRO A 127 9.23 5.27 32.65
N LEU A 128 8.36 4.26 32.54
CA LEU A 128 7.90 3.50 33.69
C LEU A 128 9.09 2.70 34.26
N SER A 129 9.59 3.11 35.46
CA SER A 129 10.72 2.44 36.13
C SER A 129 10.28 1.19 36.89
N GLU A 130 9.08 1.20 37.43
CA GLU A 130 8.43 0.06 38.07
C GLU A 130 7.03 -0.08 37.52
N VAL A 131 6.67 -1.28 37.05
CA VAL A 131 5.35 -1.60 36.53
C VAL A 131 4.55 -2.34 37.60
N THR A 132 3.38 -1.84 37.92
CA THR A 132 2.45 -2.45 38.85
C THR A 132 1.18 -2.93 38.13
N GLU A 133 0.32 -3.69 38.82
CA GLU A 133 -0.98 -4.10 38.24
C GLU A 133 -1.86 -2.90 37.86
N ALA A 134 -1.67 -1.74 38.48
CA ALA A 134 -2.44 -0.53 38.14
C ALA A 134 -2.00 0.14 36.86
N ASP A 135 -0.80 -0.19 36.35
CA ASP A 135 -0.26 0.36 35.07
C ASP A 135 -0.65 -0.46 33.86
N LEU A 136 -1.24 -1.64 34.06
CA LEU A 136 -1.62 -2.55 32.99
C LEU A 136 -2.86 -2.05 32.22
N PRO A 137 -2.92 -2.28 30.90
CA PRO A 137 -1.90 -2.93 30.06
C PRO A 137 -0.73 -2.02 29.76
N VAL A 138 0.48 -2.62 29.61
CA VAL A 138 1.69 -1.90 29.21
C VAL A 138 2.26 -2.43 27.89
N LEU A 139 3.07 -1.61 27.26
CA LEU A 139 3.73 -1.92 25.99
C LEU A 139 5.25 -1.93 26.19
N VAL A 140 5.88 -3.07 25.94
CA VAL A 140 7.33 -3.20 25.86
C VAL A 140 7.76 -2.84 24.45
N LYS A 141 8.73 -1.94 24.30
CA LYS A 141 9.27 -1.45 23.01
C LYS A 141 10.79 -1.54 22.97
N ALA A 142 11.34 -1.77 21.79
CA ALA A 142 12.75 -1.53 21.51
C ALA A 142 13.06 -0.02 21.52
N ALA A 143 14.19 0.37 22.11
CA ALA A 143 14.66 1.76 22.14
C ALA A 143 15.06 2.22 20.74
N ALA A 144 15.67 1.34 19.95
CA ALA A 144 16.07 1.57 18.57
C ALA A 144 15.08 0.93 17.57
N GLY A 145 15.00 1.49 16.35
CA GLY A 145 14.21 0.95 15.25
C GLY A 145 12.77 1.46 15.18
N GLY A 146 12.02 0.97 14.19
CA GLY A 146 10.65 1.39 13.86
C GLY A 146 9.82 0.26 13.25
N GLY A 147 8.58 0.58 12.81
CA GLY A 147 7.71 -0.39 12.12
C GLY A 147 7.12 -1.47 13.00
N GLY A 148 7.07 -1.26 14.33
CA GLY A 148 6.41 -2.18 15.27
C GLY A 148 7.19 -3.45 15.62
N ARG A 149 8.42 -3.62 15.16
CA ARG A 149 9.29 -4.74 15.56
C ARG A 149 9.74 -4.58 17.01
N GLY A 150 9.82 -5.68 17.76
CA GLY A 150 10.20 -5.66 19.16
C GLY A 150 9.14 -5.09 20.11
N MET A 151 7.87 -4.96 19.65
CA MET A 151 6.77 -4.50 20.50
C MET A 151 5.96 -5.68 21.06
N ARG A 152 5.63 -5.62 22.37
CA ARG A 152 4.80 -6.61 23.04
C ARG A 152 3.86 -5.98 24.05
N ILE A 153 2.57 -6.28 23.88
CA ILE A 153 1.55 -5.85 24.84
C ILE A 153 1.55 -6.84 26.00
N VAL A 154 1.66 -6.33 27.23
CA VAL A 154 1.60 -7.10 28.47
C VAL A 154 0.34 -6.71 29.21
N ARG A 155 -0.54 -7.71 29.44
CA ARG A 155 -1.84 -7.53 30.11
C ARG A 155 -1.85 -8.11 31.51
N GLU A 156 -0.91 -8.99 31.83
CA GLU A 156 -0.72 -9.62 33.13
C GLU A 156 0.71 -9.38 33.62
N LEU A 157 0.88 -8.96 34.86
CA LEU A 157 2.20 -8.60 35.40
C LEU A 157 3.18 -9.77 35.37
N GLY A 158 2.68 -11.01 35.50
CA GLY A 158 3.50 -12.23 35.44
C GLY A 158 4.18 -12.46 34.08
N ASP A 159 3.69 -11.85 32.99
CA ASP A 159 4.24 -12.00 31.65
C ASP A 159 5.32 -10.96 31.33
N LEU A 160 5.49 -9.91 32.15
CA LEU A 160 6.36 -8.77 31.88
C LEU A 160 7.81 -9.19 31.64
N ASP A 161 8.38 -10.00 32.53
CA ASP A 161 9.77 -10.45 32.42
C ASP A 161 10.03 -11.28 31.15
N SER A 162 9.06 -12.11 30.77
CA SER A 162 9.17 -12.92 29.56
C SER A 162 9.09 -12.04 28.31
N ALA A 163 8.20 -11.02 28.31
CA ALA A 163 8.05 -10.07 27.24
C ALA A 163 9.28 -9.18 27.06
N LEU A 164 9.88 -8.70 28.17
CA LEU A 164 11.12 -7.92 28.14
C LEU A 164 12.29 -8.71 27.52
N ARG A 165 12.52 -9.95 27.96
CA ARG A 165 13.59 -10.80 27.41
C ARG A 165 13.38 -11.07 25.93
N ALA A 166 12.16 -11.40 25.53
CA ALA A 166 11.86 -11.71 24.13
C ALA A 166 11.95 -10.48 23.23
N ALA A 167 11.50 -9.30 23.70
CA ALA A 167 11.64 -8.04 22.97
C ALA A 167 13.11 -7.61 22.83
N SER A 168 13.91 -7.75 23.90
CA SER A 168 15.34 -7.45 23.88
C SER A 168 16.11 -8.34 22.90
N ALA A 169 15.84 -9.64 22.89
CA ALA A 169 16.47 -10.57 21.95
C ALA A 169 16.13 -10.27 20.49
N GLU A 170 14.87 -9.92 20.22
CA GLU A 170 14.42 -9.52 18.89
C GLU A 170 15.05 -8.19 18.47
N ALA A 171 15.12 -7.19 19.36
CA ALA A 171 15.74 -5.89 19.10
C ALA A 171 17.24 -6.05 18.82
N GLN A 172 17.95 -6.84 19.63
CA GLN A 172 19.38 -7.15 19.42
C GLN A 172 19.61 -7.80 18.04
N SER A 173 18.75 -8.73 17.64
CA SER A 173 18.88 -9.41 16.35
C SER A 173 18.55 -8.49 15.15
N ALA A 174 17.54 -7.63 15.31
CA ALA A 174 17.04 -6.80 14.22
C ALA A 174 17.81 -5.49 14.04
N PHE A 175 18.28 -4.90 15.14
CA PHE A 175 18.83 -3.54 15.17
C PHE A 175 20.26 -3.47 15.71
N GLY A 176 20.79 -4.58 16.24
CA GLY A 176 22.11 -4.62 16.90
C GLY A 176 22.11 -3.99 18.29
N ASP A 177 20.97 -3.57 18.80
CA ASP A 177 20.77 -2.97 20.13
C ASP A 177 19.58 -3.64 20.81
N GLY A 178 19.83 -4.23 21.99
CA GLY A 178 18.83 -4.95 22.79
C GLY A 178 18.15 -4.09 23.86
N GLU A 179 18.38 -2.77 23.88
CA GLU A 179 17.72 -1.88 24.84
C GLU A 179 16.20 -1.87 24.60
N VAL A 180 15.43 -2.08 25.68
CA VAL A 180 13.97 -2.03 25.68
C VAL A 180 13.45 -1.18 26.84
N PHE A 181 12.31 -0.59 26.67
CA PHE A 181 11.63 0.20 27.71
C PHE A 181 10.14 -0.14 27.77
N VAL A 182 9.48 0.26 28.84
CA VAL A 182 8.05 0.04 29.08
C VAL A 182 7.32 1.36 29.14
N GLU A 183 6.15 1.39 28.51
CA GLU A 183 5.24 2.53 28.54
C GLU A 183 3.79 2.06 28.68
N PRO A 184 2.84 2.94 29.10
CA PRO A 184 1.43 2.61 29.12
C PRO A 184 0.98 2.19 27.71
N TYR A 185 0.22 1.09 27.63
CA TYR A 185 -0.43 0.71 26.37
C TYR A 185 -1.77 1.43 26.24
N VAL A 186 -1.88 2.26 25.23
CA VAL A 186 -3.10 2.99 24.90
C VAL A 186 -3.86 2.23 23.82
N GLU A 187 -4.98 1.61 24.19
CA GLU A 187 -5.86 0.92 23.25
C GLU A 187 -6.66 1.93 22.42
N ASN A 188 -6.75 1.69 21.11
CA ASN A 188 -7.57 2.48 20.20
C ASN A 188 -7.32 4.01 20.32
N GLY A 189 -6.08 4.41 20.55
CA GLY A 189 -5.71 5.82 20.57
C GLY A 189 -5.71 6.42 19.17
N ARG A 190 -5.92 7.73 19.08
CA ARG A 190 -5.75 8.48 17.83
C ARG A 190 -4.27 8.77 17.60
N HIS A 191 -3.80 8.52 16.39
CA HIS A 191 -2.45 8.91 15.97
C HIS A 191 -2.48 10.33 15.43
N VAL A 192 -2.07 11.27 16.27
CA VAL A 192 -2.03 12.70 15.94
C VAL A 192 -0.57 13.15 15.89
N GLU A 193 -0.24 13.96 14.92
CA GLU A 193 1.13 14.47 14.76
C GLU A 193 1.14 15.96 14.43
N VAL A 194 2.27 16.61 14.69
CA VAL A 194 2.47 18.04 14.45
C VAL A 194 3.60 18.24 13.47
N GLN A 195 3.30 18.92 12.35
CA GLN A 195 4.33 19.36 11.40
C GLN A 195 5.14 20.51 11.99
N ILE A 196 6.45 20.36 12.02
CA ILE A 196 7.36 21.46 12.36
C ILE A 196 8.22 21.85 11.16
N LEU A 197 8.63 23.11 11.15
CA LEU A 197 9.68 23.65 10.30
C LEU A 197 10.53 24.59 11.13
N ALA A 198 11.83 24.41 11.15
CA ALA A 198 12.77 25.20 11.93
C ALA A 198 13.91 25.75 11.06
N ASP A 199 14.40 26.94 11.38
CA ASP A 199 15.56 27.54 10.74
C ASP A 199 16.81 27.50 11.63
N ALA A 200 17.97 27.90 11.08
CA ALA A 200 19.21 27.95 11.81
C ALA A 200 19.35 29.20 12.73
N HIS A 201 18.33 30.06 12.77
CA HIS A 201 18.30 31.31 13.54
C HIS A 201 17.42 31.24 14.78
N GLY A 202 16.86 30.06 15.07
CA GLY A 202 15.99 29.78 16.23
C GLY A 202 14.49 29.99 15.96
N GLY A 203 14.11 30.30 14.72
CA GLY A 203 12.72 30.29 14.29
C GLY A 203 12.17 28.85 14.21
N VAL A 204 11.01 28.61 14.82
CA VAL A 204 10.32 27.31 14.75
C VAL A 204 8.83 27.54 14.51
N TRP A 205 8.32 27.02 13.40
CA TRP A 205 6.90 26.96 13.11
C TRP A 205 6.32 25.60 13.49
N ALA A 206 5.15 25.59 14.11
CA ALA A 206 4.26 24.44 14.19
C ALA A 206 3.12 24.66 13.18
N LEU A 207 3.11 23.87 12.10
CA LEU A 207 2.17 23.98 10.99
C LEU A 207 1.00 23.01 11.17
N GLY A 208 0.31 23.13 12.30
CA GLY A 208 -0.89 22.39 12.64
C GLY A 208 -0.71 20.91 12.92
N THR A 209 -1.83 20.29 13.14
CA THR A 209 -1.95 18.87 13.47
C THR A 209 -2.35 18.07 12.24
N ARG A 210 -1.94 16.79 12.19
CA ARG A 210 -2.49 15.79 11.27
C ARG A 210 -3.05 14.61 12.05
N ASP A 211 -4.12 14.01 11.56
CA ASP A 211 -4.59 12.71 12.04
C ASP A 211 -4.16 11.62 11.06
N CYS A 212 -3.52 10.58 11.59
CA CYS A 212 -2.99 9.45 10.86
C CYS A 212 -3.51 8.12 11.43
N SER A 213 -4.70 8.13 12.02
CA SER A 213 -5.27 6.98 12.72
C SER A 213 -5.68 5.84 11.79
N LEU A 214 -6.06 6.13 10.53
CA LEU A 214 -6.35 5.09 9.56
C LEU A 214 -5.07 4.45 9.06
N GLN A 215 -4.67 3.37 9.70
CA GLN A 215 -3.42 2.66 9.44
C GLN A 215 -3.60 1.15 9.50
N ARG A 216 -2.73 0.43 8.80
CA ARG A 216 -2.60 -1.01 8.90
C ARG A 216 -1.22 -1.40 9.41
N ARG A 217 -1.12 -2.27 10.41
CA ARG A 217 0.18 -2.73 10.93
C ARG A 217 1.18 -1.58 11.12
N HIS A 218 0.69 -0.46 11.68
CA HIS A 218 1.44 0.80 11.89
C HIS A 218 1.86 1.54 10.61
N GLN A 219 1.34 1.16 9.44
CA GLN A 219 1.53 1.90 8.19
C GLN A 219 0.28 2.74 7.90
N LYS A 220 0.46 4.04 7.78
CA LYS A 220 -0.59 5.02 7.49
C LYS A 220 -1.19 4.75 6.11
N VAL A 221 -2.51 4.92 5.97
CA VAL A 221 -3.27 4.64 4.74
C VAL A 221 -4.07 5.87 4.30
N VAL A 222 -4.68 6.58 5.27
CA VAL A 222 -5.37 7.86 5.07
C VAL A 222 -4.92 8.81 6.15
N GLU A 223 -4.56 10.02 5.76
CA GLU A 223 -4.11 11.11 6.63
C GLU A 223 -4.87 12.39 6.34
N GLU A 224 -5.05 13.24 7.34
CA GLU A 224 -5.77 14.49 7.18
C GLU A 224 -5.19 15.65 8.02
N CYS A 225 -5.36 16.86 7.53
CA CYS A 225 -4.98 18.12 8.19
C CYS A 225 -6.13 19.13 8.11
N PRO A 226 -6.46 19.80 9.23
CA PRO A 226 -6.03 19.54 10.59
C PRO A 226 -6.63 18.25 11.15
N ALA A 227 -6.11 17.70 12.25
CA ALA A 227 -6.71 16.57 12.94
C ALA A 227 -8.12 16.97 13.45
N PRO A 228 -9.19 16.25 13.02
CA PRO A 228 -10.55 16.69 13.30
C PRO A 228 -10.94 16.43 14.77
N GLY A 229 -11.88 17.23 15.32
CA GLY A 229 -12.49 17.00 16.63
C GLY A 229 -11.55 17.12 17.82
N LEU A 230 -10.35 17.69 17.68
CA LEU A 230 -9.46 17.94 18.82
C LEU A 230 -9.96 19.15 19.64
N PRO A 231 -10.04 19.03 20.98
CA PRO A 231 -10.27 20.19 21.83
C PRO A 231 -9.16 21.24 21.64
N ALA A 232 -9.50 22.52 21.54
CA ALA A 232 -8.53 23.59 21.29
C ALA A 232 -7.38 23.64 22.29
N ALA A 233 -7.65 23.35 23.58
CA ALA A 233 -6.61 23.29 24.62
C ALA A 233 -5.62 22.13 24.39
N LEU A 234 -6.10 20.98 23.93
CA LEU A 234 -5.26 19.83 23.61
C LEU A 234 -4.42 20.12 22.37
N GLU A 235 -5.01 20.67 21.30
CA GLU A 235 -4.29 21.08 20.09
C GLU A 235 -3.17 22.07 20.42
N ALA A 236 -3.46 23.12 21.21
CA ALA A 236 -2.43 24.07 21.67
C ALA A 236 -1.29 23.38 22.41
N SER A 237 -1.60 22.43 23.30
CA SER A 237 -0.59 21.67 24.04
C SER A 237 0.28 20.79 23.14
N LEU A 238 -0.30 20.20 22.08
CA LEU A 238 0.44 19.42 21.08
C LEU A 238 1.42 20.32 20.32
N LEU A 239 0.95 21.48 19.81
CA LEU A 239 1.78 22.45 19.09
C LEU A 239 2.93 22.96 19.96
N GLU A 240 2.67 23.34 21.22
CA GLU A 240 3.70 23.76 22.18
C GLU A 240 4.73 22.64 22.45
N SER A 241 4.26 21.41 22.60
CA SER A 241 5.14 20.27 22.86
C SER A 241 6.05 19.98 21.68
N ALA A 242 5.53 20.09 20.45
CA ALA A 242 6.32 19.95 19.23
C ALA A 242 7.39 21.03 19.10
N VAL A 243 7.05 22.29 19.39
CA VAL A 243 8.02 23.40 19.39
C VAL A 243 9.11 23.19 20.45
N ARG A 244 8.74 22.73 21.67
CA ARG A 244 9.72 22.41 22.71
C ARG A 244 10.65 21.29 22.28
N ALA A 245 10.12 20.22 21.65
CA ALA A 245 10.92 19.12 21.14
C ALA A 245 11.96 19.60 20.13
N ALA A 246 11.54 20.39 19.14
CA ALA A 246 12.43 20.94 18.12
C ALA A 246 13.54 21.82 18.74
N LYS A 247 13.18 22.71 19.66
CA LYS A 247 14.14 23.60 20.35
C LYS A 247 15.13 22.83 21.21
N ALA A 248 14.70 21.75 21.88
CA ALA A 248 15.55 20.96 22.76
C ALA A 248 16.75 20.32 22.04
N VAL A 249 16.63 20.08 20.73
CA VAL A 249 17.69 19.44 19.94
C VAL A 249 18.31 20.38 18.90
N GLY A 250 17.99 21.68 18.94
CA GLY A 250 18.47 22.64 17.94
C GLY A 250 18.07 22.23 16.51
N TYR A 251 16.83 21.83 16.33
CA TYR A 251 16.32 21.31 15.07
C TYR A 251 16.36 22.34 13.95
N VAL A 252 16.70 21.89 12.73
CA VAL A 252 16.68 22.71 11.50
C VAL A 252 16.05 21.86 10.37
N GLY A 253 15.21 22.46 9.55
CA GLY A 253 14.50 21.79 8.47
C GLY A 253 13.09 21.36 8.86
N ALA A 254 12.47 20.53 8.00
CA ALA A 254 11.15 19.97 8.23
C ALA A 254 11.23 18.70 9.07
N GLY A 255 10.33 18.56 10.04
CA GLY A 255 10.21 17.40 10.90
C GLY A 255 8.78 17.24 11.41
N THR A 256 8.53 16.14 12.09
CA THR A 256 7.20 15.84 12.63
C THR A 256 7.31 15.23 14.02
N VAL A 257 6.48 15.69 14.94
CA VAL A 257 6.38 15.12 16.28
C VAL A 257 5.07 14.35 16.38
N GLU A 258 5.17 13.06 16.69
CA GLU A 258 4.05 12.12 16.72
C GLU A 258 3.56 11.87 18.14
N PHE A 259 2.25 11.79 18.29
CA PHE A 259 1.57 11.55 19.57
C PHE A 259 0.47 10.51 19.42
N LEU A 260 0.25 9.75 20.48
CA LEU A 260 -0.97 8.96 20.64
C LEU A 260 -1.91 9.70 21.60
N VAL A 261 -3.10 10.01 21.11
CA VAL A 261 -4.11 10.77 21.88
C VAL A 261 -5.22 9.82 22.32
N ALA A 262 -5.45 9.76 23.63
CA ALA A 262 -6.55 9.02 24.24
C ALA A 262 -7.00 9.69 25.54
N ASP A 263 -8.27 9.59 25.87
CA ASP A 263 -8.86 10.13 27.11
C ASP A 263 -8.50 11.61 27.37
N GLY A 264 -8.43 12.39 26.29
CA GLY A 264 -8.08 13.82 26.36
C GLY A 264 -6.62 14.11 26.70
N ARG A 265 -5.74 13.12 26.65
CA ARG A 265 -4.30 13.21 26.91
C ARG A 265 -3.49 12.85 25.68
N ALA A 266 -2.33 13.51 25.53
CA ALA A 266 -1.37 13.22 24.49
C ALA A 266 -0.16 12.49 25.07
N HIS A 267 0.20 11.37 24.45
CA HIS A 267 1.39 10.59 24.76
C HIS A 267 2.39 10.75 23.60
N PHE A 268 3.57 11.30 23.87
CA PHE A 268 4.64 11.41 22.89
C PHE A 268 5.08 10.04 22.41
N LEU A 269 5.11 9.85 21.09
CA LEU A 269 5.60 8.61 20.47
C LEU A 269 7.04 8.74 20.01
N GLU A 270 7.28 9.63 19.07
CA GLU A 270 8.60 9.87 18.46
C GLU A 270 8.63 11.21 17.72
N MET A 271 9.83 11.62 17.33
CA MET A 271 10.04 12.75 16.42
C MET A 271 10.74 12.25 15.15
N ASN A 272 10.06 12.35 14.03
CA ASN A 272 10.64 12.03 12.73
C ASN A 272 11.47 13.20 12.23
N THR A 273 12.77 12.96 12.07
CA THR A 273 13.74 14.00 11.71
C THR A 273 13.90 14.18 10.20
N ARG A 274 12.78 14.21 9.49
CA ARG A 274 12.69 14.27 8.03
C ARG A 274 11.35 14.83 7.56
N LEU A 275 11.25 15.10 6.27
CA LEU A 275 9.96 15.30 5.63
C LEU A 275 9.11 14.03 5.73
N GLN A 276 7.82 14.15 6.01
CA GLN A 276 6.88 13.03 6.07
C GLN A 276 6.25 12.75 4.69
N VAL A 277 5.75 11.52 4.49
CA VAL A 277 5.00 11.14 3.28
C VAL A 277 3.77 12.03 3.12
N GLU A 278 3.05 12.25 4.21
CA GLU A 278 1.79 12.99 4.35
C GLU A 278 1.93 14.52 4.45
N HIS A 279 3.15 15.06 4.20
CA HIS A 279 3.37 16.52 4.17
C HIS A 279 2.42 17.28 3.23
N PRO A 280 1.92 16.69 2.13
CA PRO A 280 1.05 17.41 1.20
C PRO A 280 -0.25 17.93 1.83
N VAL A 281 -0.84 17.24 2.82
CA VAL A 281 -2.07 17.76 3.45
C VAL A 281 -1.82 19.04 4.23
N THR A 282 -0.65 19.18 4.86
CA THR A 282 -0.24 20.43 5.50
C THR A 282 0.02 21.53 4.45
N GLU A 283 0.69 21.20 3.36
CA GLU A 283 0.95 22.15 2.26
C GLU A 283 -0.35 22.72 1.68
N GLU A 284 -1.35 21.87 1.44
CA GLU A 284 -2.63 22.28 0.89
C GLU A 284 -3.44 23.17 1.87
N VAL A 285 -3.36 22.90 3.18
CA VAL A 285 -4.08 23.70 4.20
C VAL A 285 -3.39 25.02 4.49
N TYR A 286 -2.05 25.04 4.53
CA TYR A 286 -1.27 26.25 4.86
C TYR A 286 -0.85 27.05 3.62
N GLY A 287 -1.06 26.54 2.42
CA GLY A 287 -0.68 27.20 1.17
C GLY A 287 0.84 27.39 1.01
N VAL A 288 1.62 26.44 1.49
CA VAL A 288 3.10 26.46 1.45
C VAL A 288 3.65 25.29 0.65
N ASP A 289 4.88 25.41 0.19
CA ASP A 289 5.71 24.31 -0.32
C ASP A 289 6.81 24.02 0.69
N LEU A 290 6.68 22.92 1.44
CA LEU A 290 7.64 22.55 2.48
C LEU A 290 9.01 22.20 1.91
N VAL A 291 9.09 21.66 0.70
CA VAL A 291 10.37 21.39 0.03
C VAL A 291 11.07 22.69 -0.35
N ALA A 292 10.33 23.68 -0.86
CA ALA A 292 10.88 25.01 -1.13
C ALA A 292 11.39 25.68 0.15
N LEU A 293 10.66 25.52 1.25
CA LEU A 293 11.06 26.04 2.56
C LEU A 293 12.30 25.30 3.11
N GLN A 294 12.39 23.97 2.95
CA GLN A 294 13.60 23.22 3.32
C GLN A 294 14.83 23.70 2.55
N ILE A 295 14.72 23.95 1.24
CA ILE A 295 15.78 24.51 0.41
C ILE A 295 16.16 25.89 0.91
N ALA A 296 15.17 26.76 1.19
CA ALA A 296 15.41 28.11 1.69
C ALA A 296 16.16 28.14 3.04
N VAL A 297 15.73 27.26 3.97
CA VAL A 297 16.39 27.09 5.28
C VAL A 297 17.83 26.58 5.09
N ALA A 298 18.04 25.59 4.22
CA ALA A 298 19.37 25.07 3.93
C ALA A 298 20.30 26.11 3.24
N GLU A 299 19.72 27.10 2.56
CA GLU A 299 20.45 28.28 2.07
C GLU A 299 20.73 29.35 3.15
N GLY A 300 20.33 29.10 4.40
CA GLY A 300 20.55 30.00 5.53
C GLY A 300 19.48 31.08 5.69
N ARG A 301 18.33 30.99 5.03
CA ARG A 301 17.22 31.95 5.20
C ARG A 301 16.51 31.74 6.52
N ALA A 302 16.20 32.82 7.20
CA ALA A 302 15.36 32.82 8.39
C ALA A 302 13.87 32.66 8.01
N LEU A 303 13.12 31.97 8.84
CA LEU A 303 11.66 31.91 8.74
C LEU A 303 11.06 33.26 9.13
N PRO A 304 9.96 33.68 8.49
CA PRO A 304 9.17 34.81 9.00
C PRO A 304 8.73 34.55 10.45
N PRO A 305 8.60 35.65 11.27
CA PRO A 305 8.20 35.49 12.67
C PRO A 305 6.84 34.82 12.88
N GLU A 306 5.90 35.03 11.93
CA GLU A 306 4.58 34.47 11.96
C GLU A 306 4.48 33.30 10.99
N SER A 307 3.88 32.19 11.45
CA SER A 307 3.55 31.07 10.57
C SER A 307 2.36 31.40 9.68
N PRO A 308 2.24 30.79 8.50
CA PRO A 308 1.06 30.89 7.65
C PRO A 308 -0.22 30.47 8.39
N VAL A 309 -1.35 31.09 8.01
CA VAL A 309 -2.67 30.80 8.60
C VAL A 309 -3.32 29.66 7.82
N PRO A 310 -3.81 28.61 8.49
CA PRO A 310 -4.48 27.49 7.82
C PRO A 310 -5.83 27.90 7.23
N TYR A 311 -6.21 27.23 6.12
CA TYR A 311 -7.51 27.38 5.51
C TYR A 311 -8.05 26.02 5.02
N GLY A 312 -9.31 25.71 5.37
CA GLY A 312 -10.00 24.52 4.92
C GLY A 312 -9.50 23.22 5.56
N HIS A 313 -9.62 22.13 4.83
CA HIS A 313 -9.27 20.79 5.27
C HIS A 313 -8.72 19.98 4.10
N ALA A 314 -7.65 19.24 4.32
CA ALA A 314 -7.05 18.38 3.30
C ALA A 314 -6.99 16.92 3.79
N ILE A 315 -7.27 15.99 2.90
CA ILE A 315 -7.19 14.55 3.17
C ILE A 315 -6.31 13.92 2.09
N GLU A 316 -5.35 13.11 2.52
CA GLU A 316 -4.49 12.28 1.66
C GLU A 316 -4.93 10.82 1.75
N ALA A 317 -4.86 10.10 0.63
CA ALA A 317 -5.02 8.66 0.57
C ALA A 317 -3.86 8.06 -0.22
N ARG A 318 -3.21 7.05 0.36
CA ARG A 318 -2.08 6.36 -0.27
C ARG A 318 -2.56 5.19 -1.09
N LEU A 319 -2.40 5.30 -2.41
CA LEU A 319 -2.69 4.21 -3.34
C LEU A 319 -1.51 3.23 -3.39
N TYR A 320 -1.74 2.00 -2.93
CA TYR A 320 -0.77 0.91 -2.91
C TYR A 320 -1.15 -0.20 -3.89
N ALA A 321 -0.14 -0.82 -4.51
CA ALA A 321 -0.28 -2.10 -5.22
C ALA A 321 -0.33 -3.24 -4.20
N GLU A 322 -1.47 -3.41 -3.54
CA GLU A 322 -1.72 -4.39 -2.48
C GLU A 322 -3.15 -4.91 -2.56
N ASP A 323 -3.35 -6.14 -2.12
CA ASP A 323 -4.65 -6.78 -2.04
C ASP A 323 -5.13 -6.85 -0.58
N PRO A 324 -6.00 -5.92 -0.13
CA PRO A 324 -6.50 -5.92 1.25
C PRO A 324 -7.26 -7.19 1.63
N ALA A 325 -7.96 -7.81 0.67
CA ALA A 325 -8.71 -9.04 0.90
C ALA A 325 -7.80 -10.26 1.13
N ARG A 326 -6.53 -10.17 0.76
CA ARG A 326 -5.50 -11.20 0.95
C ARG A 326 -4.41 -10.75 1.93
N ASP A 327 -4.84 -10.26 3.08
CA ASP A 327 -3.93 -9.82 4.14
C ASP A 327 -2.89 -8.80 3.64
N TRP A 328 -3.33 -7.86 2.78
CA TRP A 328 -2.50 -6.80 2.22
C TRP A 328 -1.29 -7.33 1.42
N ALA A 329 -1.46 -8.47 0.77
CA ALA A 329 -0.41 -9.06 -0.04
C ALA A 329 0.04 -8.08 -1.14
N PRO A 330 1.35 -7.75 -1.22
CA PRO A 330 1.87 -6.85 -2.24
C PRO A 330 1.70 -7.46 -3.63
N GLN A 331 1.46 -6.59 -4.60
CA GLN A 331 1.17 -6.95 -5.98
C GLN A 331 2.25 -6.41 -6.91
N THR A 332 2.63 -7.21 -7.90
CA THR A 332 3.58 -6.82 -8.94
C THR A 332 2.99 -6.97 -10.33
N GLY A 333 3.61 -6.35 -11.32
CA GLY A 333 3.21 -6.44 -12.71
C GLY A 333 3.20 -5.10 -13.43
N VAL A 334 2.73 -5.12 -14.68
CA VAL A 334 2.70 -3.94 -15.53
C VAL A 334 1.46 -3.10 -15.25
N LEU A 335 1.65 -1.80 -15.09
CA LEU A 335 0.59 -0.80 -15.09
C LEU A 335 0.22 -0.48 -16.56
N HIS A 336 -0.64 -1.27 -17.14
CA HIS A 336 -1.02 -1.11 -18.56
C HIS A 336 -1.67 0.25 -18.84
N ARG A 337 -2.48 0.73 -17.89
CA ARG A 337 -3.09 2.06 -17.92
C ARG A 337 -3.16 2.61 -16.50
N PHE A 338 -2.66 3.82 -16.35
CA PHE A 338 -2.57 4.51 -15.07
C PHE A 338 -2.94 5.98 -15.28
N ASP A 339 -4.25 6.23 -15.48
CA ASP A 339 -4.77 7.57 -15.72
C ASP A 339 -5.38 8.10 -14.44
N LEU A 340 -4.69 9.06 -13.84
CA LEU A 340 -5.07 9.67 -12.57
C LEU A 340 -5.76 11.00 -12.84
N PRO A 341 -6.91 11.28 -12.21
CA PRO A 341 -7.56 12.56 -12.34
C PRO A 341 -6.68 13.64 -11.71
N GLN A 342 -6.32 14.63 -12.49
CA GLN A 342 -5.58 15.82 -12.02
C GLN A 342 -6.41 17.05 -12.31
N GLU A 343 -6.58 17.90 -11.32
CA GLU A 343 -7.01 19.27 -11.55
C GLU A 343 -5.75 20.09 -11.82
N GLY A 344 -5.72 20.82 -12.94
CA GLY A 344 -4.57 21.63 -13.32
C GLY A 344 -4.16 22.58 -12.19
N ALA A 345 -2.87 22.69 -11.93
CA ALA A 345 -2.33 23.58 -10.91
C ALA A 345 -2.84 25.01 -11.19
N PRO A 346 -3.45 25.72 -10.22
CA PRO A 346 -3.72 27.13 -10.37
C PRO A 346 -2.40 27.88 -10.54
N ARG A 347 -2.27 28.63 -11.59
CA ARG A 347 -1.15 29.53 -11.78
C ARG A 347 -1.28 30.67 -10.77
N GLY A 348 -0.58 30.53 -9.63
CA GLY A 348 -0.44 31.58 -8.61
C GLY A 348 -1.60 31.66 -7.62
N GLY A 349 -1.40 31.24 -6.39
CA GLY A 349 -2.23 31.49 -5.23
C GLY A 349 -3.04 30.28 -4.73
N VAL A 350 -3.39 30.32 -3.44
CA VAL A 350 -4.25 29.35 -2.76
C VAL A 350 -5.66 29.42 -3.39
N SER A 351 -6.08 28.36 -4.08
CA SER A 351 -7.46 28.28 -4.57
C SER A 351 -8.42 28.03 -3.39
N ARG A 352 -9.28 28.99 -3.09
CA ARG A 352 -10.35 28.84 -2.09
C ARG A 352 -11.46 27.87 -2.51
N GLU A 353 -11.45 27.39 -3.75
CA GLU A 353 -12.50 26.55 -4.33
C GLU A 353 -12.28 25.04 -4.14
N GLY A 354 -11.22 24.67 -3.45
CA GLY A 354 -10.83 23.27 -3.27
C GLY A 354 -10.00 22.74 -4.44
N ARG A 355 -9.09 21.82 -4.16
CA ARG A 355 -8.09 21.30 -5.11
C ARG A 355 -7.96 19.79 -5.01
N LEU A 356 -7.67 19.14 -6.13
CA LEU A 356 -7.19 17.77 -6.19
C LEU A 356 -5.72 17.77 -6.65
N ARG A 357 -4.85 17.17 -5.85
CA ARG A 357 -3.45 16.95 -6.15
C ARG A 357 -3.15 15.46 -6.17
N VAL A 358 -2.30 15.03 -7.09
CA VAL A 358 -1.79 13.66 -7.13
C VAL A 358 -0.27 13.71 -7.28
N ASP A 359 0.42 13.11 -6.31
CA ASP A 359 1.86 12.90 -6.36
C ASP A 359 2.12 11.42 -6.67
N THR A 360 2.86 11.12 -7.73
CA THR A 360 3.11 9.75 -8.19
C THR A 360 4.54 9.55 -8.67
N GLY A 361 5.02 8.31 -8.56
CA GLY A 361 6.30 7.88 -9.13
C GLY A 361 6.14 6.92 -10.30
N TYR A 362 4.92 6.73 -10.80
CA TYR A 362 4.57 5.78 -11.87
C TYR A 362 3.70 6.43 -12.94
N VAL A 363 3.77 5.87 -14.16
CA VAL A 363 2.90 6.19 -15.29
C VAL A 363 2.46 4.92 -16.01
N SER A 364 1.55 5.05 -16.98
CA SER A 364 1.15 3.92 -17.84
C SER A 364 2.36 3.31 -18.53
N GLY A 365 2.46 1.99 -18.50
CA GLY A 365 3.58 1.21 -19.06
C GLY A 365 4.66 0.83 -18.05
N ASP A 366 4.74 1.48 -16.90
CA ASP A 366 5.72 1.15 -15.87
C ASP A 366 5.44 -0.21 -15.24
N THR A 367 6.48 -0.85 -14.70
CA THR A 367 6.39 -2.15 -14.02
C THR A 367 6.62 -1.99 -12.53
N ILE A 368 5.71 -2.55 -11.72
CA ILE A 368 5.85 -2.64 -10.26
C ILE A 368 6.68 -3.87 -9.96
N GLY A 369 7.88 -3.68 -9.44
CA GLY A 369 8.83 -4.73 -9.06
C GLY A 369 8.70 -5.14 -7.59
N VAL A 370 9.56 -6.07 -7.17
CA VAL A 370 9.59 -6.65 -5.80
C VAL A 370 10.52 -5.93 -4.83
N HIS A 371 11.37 -5.02 -5.31
CA HIS A 371 12.50 -4.48 -4.56
C HIS A 371 12.13 -3.31 -3.63
N TYR A 372 11.06 -2.58 -3.93
CA TYR A 372 10.72 -1.32 -3.28
C TYR A 372 9.29 -1.31 -2.76
N ASP A 373 8.96 -0.24 -2.04
CA ASP A 373 7.63 -0.01 -1.48
C ASP A 373 6.54 -0.04 -2.57
N PRO A 374 5.36 -0.66 -2.31
CA PRO A 374 4.29 -0.79 -3.28
C PRO A 374 3.47 0.49 -3.50
N MET A 375 3.83 1.63 -2.92
CA MET A 375 3.10 2.89 -3.07
C MET A 375 3.20 3.42 -4.50
N LEU A 376 2.06 3.58 -5.16
CA LEU A 376 1.95 4.05 -6.54
C LEU A 376 1.76 5.55 -6.61
N ALA A 377 0.89 6.09 -5.75
CA ALA A 377 0.55 7.50 -5.73
C ALA A 377 -0.07 7.90 -4.40
N LYS A 378 -0.07 9.21 -4.15
CA LYS A 378 -0.82 9.89 -3.09
C LYS A 378 -1.87 10.77 -3.75
N PHE A 379 -3.13 10.58 -3.37
CA PHE A 379 -4.23 11.45 -3.77
C PHE A 379 -4.52 12.39 -2.62
N VAL A 380 -4.53 13.67 -2.88
CA VAL A 380 -4.76 14.71 -1.86
C VAL A 380 -5.91 15.60 -2.32
N ALA A 381 -6.97 15.68 -1.54
CA ALA A 381 -8.07 16.60 -1.80
C ALA A 381 -8.15 17.66 -0.71
N HIS A 382 -8.13 18.92 -1.13
CA HIS A 382 -8.40 20.06 -0.28
C HIS A 382 -9.79 20.63 -0.55
N ALA A 383 -10.49 21.07 0.50
CA ALA A 383 -11.79 21.73 0.40
C ALA A 383 -12.03 22.64 1.62
N PRO A 384 -13.02 23.55 1.57
CA PRO A 384 -13.39 24.36 2.71
C PRO A 384 -13.81 23.58 3.94
N THR A 385 -14.37 22.38 3.76
CA THR A 385 -14.80 21.50 4.86
C THR A 385 -14.27 20.08 4.70
N ARG A 386 -14.10 19.37 5.83
CA ARG A 386 -13.68 17.96 5.88
C ARG A 386 -14.57 17.04 5.03
N ALA A 387 -15.90 17.19 5.17
CA ALA A 387 -16.86 16.37 4.44
C ALA A 387 -16.77 16.57 2.91
N GLU A 388 -16.48 17.79 2.45
CA GLU A 388 -16.25 18.07 1.03
C GLU A 388 -14.93 17.47 0.55
N ALA A 389 -13.85 17.57 1.35
CA ALA A 389 -12.55 16.96 1.03
C ALA A 389 -12.68 15.43 0.91
N ALA A 390 -13.32 14.77 1.87
CA ALA A 390 -13.56 13.33 1.84
C ALA A 390 -14.38 12.89 0.62
N ARG A 391 -15.47 13.61 0.31
CA ARG A 391 -16.31 13.33 -0.87
C ARG A 391 -15.54 13.51 -2.18
N LYS A 392 -14.74 14.59 -2.30
CA LYS A 392 -13.93 14.90 -3.47
C LYS A 392 -12.86 13.83 -3.68
N LEU A 393 -12.17 13.42 -2.60
CA LEU A 393 -11.13 12.40 -2.64
C LEU A 393 -11.68 11.03 -3.04
N ALA A 394 -12.79 10.60 -2.42
CA ALA A 394 -13.45 9.34 -2.76
C ALA A 394 -13.88 9.31 -4.24
N HIS A 395 -14.44 10.42 -4.74
CA HIS A 395 -14.83 10.54 -6.14
C HIS A 395 -13.63 10.49 -7.09
N ALA A 396 -12.53 11.13 -6.75
CA ALA A 396 -11.30 11.11 -7.55
C ALA A 396 -10.72 9.68 -7.66
N LEU A 397 -10.66 8.96 -6.55
CA LEU A 397 -10.22 7.56 -6.51
C LEU A 397 -11.12 6.63 -7.35
N GLU A 398 -12.44 6.84 -7.32
CA GLU A 398 -13.37 6.07 -8.16
C GLU A 398 -13.16 6.29 -9.65
N ARG A 399 -12.81 7.50 -10.05
CA ARG A 399 -12.60 7.86 -11.46
C ARG A 399 -11.20 7.55 -11.97
N ALA A 400 -10.26 7.21 -11.09
CA ALA A 400 -8.93 6.77 -11.50
C ALA A 400 -9.03 5.49 -12.34
N VAL A 401 -8.41 5.50 -13.52
CA VAL A 401 -8.36 4.32 -14.39
C VAL A 401 -7.06 3.57 -14.13
N LEU A 402 -7.21 2.40 -13.49
CA LEU A 402 -6.10 1.58 -13.04
C LEU A 402 -6.20 0.19 -13.70
N HIS A 403 -5.42 -0.04 -14.76
CA HIS A 403 -5.33 -1.34 -15.41
C HIS A 403 -3.97 -1.98 -15.11
N GLY A 404 -3.96 -3.00 -14.31
CA GLY A 404 -2.74 -3.67 -13.86
C GLY A 404 -2.98 -4.58 -12.67
N PRO A 405 -2.02 -4.64 -11.72
CA PRO A 405 -2.16 -5.36 -10.47
C PRO A 405 -3.32 -4.84 -9.61
N VAL A 406 -3.74 -5.66 -8.64
CA VAL A 406 -4.73 -5.24 -7.63
C VAL A 406 -4.15 -4.11 -6.80
N THR A 407 -5.00 -3.16 -6.42
CA THR A 407 -4.66 -2.02 -5.56
C THR A 407 -5.65 -1.91 -4.41
N ASN A 408 -5.28 -1.15 -3.39
CA ASN A 408 -6.16 -0.83 -2.26
C ASN A 408 -7.21 0.27 -2.57
N ARG A 409 -7.40 0.69 -3.83
CA ARG A 409 -8.31 1.77 -4.24
C ARG A 409 -9.72 1.64 -3.67
N ASP A 410 -10.31 0.44 -3.76
CA ASP A 410 -11.70 0.23 -3.35
C ASP A 410 -11.85 0.30 -1.83
N LEU A 411 -10.85 -0.15 -1.09
CA LEU A 411 -10.75 0.06 0.36
C LEU A 411 -10.67 1.56 0.69
N LEU A 412 -9.85 2.34 -0.02
CA LEU A 412 -9.74 3.79 0.22
C LEU A 412 -11.09 4.49 0.03
N VAL A 413 -11.81 4.16 -1.05
CA VAL A 413 -13.15 4.71 -1.31
C VAL A 413 -14.15 4.31 -0.22
N ALA A 414 -14.13 3.04 0.20
CA ALA A 414 -15.00 2.54 1.25
C ALA A 414 -14.70 3.22 2.60
N SER A 415 -13.41 3.38 2.96
CA SER A 415 -12.98 4.05 4.18
C SER A 415 -13.43 5.52 4.22
N LEU A 416 -13.20 6.26 3.14
CA LEU A 416 -13.58 7.69 3.05
C LEU A 416 -15.09 7.94 3.10
N ARG A 417 -15.91 6.93 2.83
CA ARG A 417 -17.37 6.98 2.91
C ARG A 417 -17.94 6.33 4.16
N HIS A 418 -17.08 5.71 4.96
CA HIS A 418 -17.55 4.99 6.14
C HIS A 418 -18.06 5.97 7.21
N PRO A 419 -19.19 5.69 7.87
CA PRO A 419 -19.74 6.56 8.91
C PRO A 419 -18.74 6.87 10.04
N GLU A 420 -17.98 5.88 10.53
CA GLU A 420 -16.95 6.09 11.56
C GLU A 420 -15.83 7.02 11.10
N PHE A 421 -15.45 6.99 9.81
CA PHE A 421 -14.46 7.95 9.30
C PHE A 421 -15.05 9.37 9.23
N LEU A 422 -16.31 9.49 8.82
CA LEU A 422 -16.97 10.79 8.70
C LEU A 422 -17.27 11.42 10.07
N ASP A 423 -17.40 10.61 11.12
CA ASP A 423 -17.55 11.04 12.51
C ASP A 423 -16.17 11.15 13.18
N ALA A 424 -15.73 12.40 13.39
CA ALA A 424 -14.41 12.68 13.96
C ALA A 424 -14.18 12.09 15.36
N ASP A 425 -15.25 11.88 16.13
CA ASP A 425 -15.16 11.37 17.50
C ASP A 425 -14.92 9.84 17.55
N LEU A 426 -15.14 9.16 16.41
CA LEU A 426 -14.96 7.70 16.29
C LEU A 426 -13.61 7.30 15.65
N LEU A 427 -12.78 8.28 15.28
CA LEU A 427 -11.47 8.03 14.68
C LEU A 427 -10.47 7.49 15.69
N ASP A 428 -9.91 6.32 15.41
CA ASP A 428 -8.79 5.74 16.15
C ASP A 428 -8.05 4.68 15.30
N THR A 429 -6.95 4.15 15.85
CA THR A 429 -6.13 3.13 15.19
C THR A 429 -6.79 1.77 15.06
N GLY A 430 -7.92 1.53 15.71
CA GLY A 430 -8.70 0.29 15.64
C GLY A 430 -9.70 0.21 14.47
N PHE A 431 -9.81 1.26 13.65
CA PHE A 431 -10.81 1.37 12.58
C PHE A 431 -10.92 0.12 11.69
N TYR A 432 -9.83 -0.34 11.08
CA TYR A 432 -9.86 -1.53 10.21
C TYR A 432 -10.11 -2.84 10.97
N GLY A 433 -9.77 -2.91 12.26
CA GLY A 433 -10.06 -4.06 13.12
C GLY A 433 -11.56 -4.20 13.43
N ARG A 434 -12.25 -3.08 13.60
CA ARG A 434 -13.71 -3.05 13.84
C ARG A 434 -14.53 -3.20 12.57
N ASN A 435 -13.97 -2.80 11.41
CA ASN A 435 -14.67 -2.72 10.13
C ASN A 435 -14.02 -3.64 9.07
N PRO A 436 -13.99 -4.98 9.29
CA PRO A 436 -13.35 -5.91 8.36
C PRO A 436 -14.07 -6.00 7.00
N ASP A 437 -15.34 -5.59 6.91
CA ASP A 437 -16.11 -5.52 5.67
C ASP A 437 -15.56 -4.46 4.70
N VAL A 438 -14.93 -3.39 5.20
CA VAL A 438 -14.25 -2.39 4.36
C VAL A 438 -13.11 -3.03 3.56
N LEU A 439 -12.44 -4.05 4.13
CA LEU A 439 -11.32 -4.76 3.50
C LEU A 439 -11.75 -5.65 2.33
N THR A 440 -12.96 -6.21 2.42
CA THR A 440 -13.40 -7.30 1.52
C THR A 440 -14.62 -6.96 0.70
N ARG A 441 -15.18 -5.75 0.86
CA ARG A 441 -16.42 -5.35 0.19
C ARG A 441 -16.24 -5.34 -1.33
N PRO A 442 -16.94 -6.23 -2.06
CA PRO A 442 -16.88 -6.22 -3.51
C PRO A 442 -17.53 -4.94 -4.04
N ARG A 443 -16.99 -4.42 -5.12
CA ARG A 443 -17.60 -3.29 -5.83
C ARG A 443 -18.89 -3.76 -6.52
N ASP A 444 -19.95 -2.97 -6.37
CA ASP A 444 -21.24 -3.24 -7.03
C ASP A 444 -21.11 -3.21 -8.56
N GLY A 445 -21.79 -4.13 -9.24
CA GLY A 445 -21.90 -4.13 -10.70
C GLY A 445 -20.94 -5.04 -11.44
N GLU A 446 -20.17 -5.89 -10.76
CA GLU A 446 -19.21 -6.81 -11.39
C GLU A 446 -19.88 -7.77 -12.39
N ALA A 447 -21.09 -8.25 -12.10
CA ALA A 447 -21.86 -9.07 -13.04
C ALA A 447 -22.16 -8.35 -14.37
N TYR A 448 -22.46 -7.04 -14.31
CA TYR A 448 -22.69 -6.23 -15.52
C TYR A 448 -21.38 -5.89 -16.25
N ALA A 449 -20.30 -5.73 -15.51
CA ALA A 449 -18.96 -5.59 -16.08
C ALA A 449 -18.56 -6.86 -16.84
N ALA A 450 -18.89 -8.05 -16.31
CA ALA A 450 -18.68 -9.32 -17.01
C ALA A 450 -19.50 -9.41 -18.30
N VAL A 451 -20.76 -8.91 -18.31
CA VAL A 451 -21.56 -8.80 -19.53
C VAL A 451 -20.88 -7.88 -20.54
N ALA A 452 -20.42 -6.70 -20.11
CA ALA A 452 -19.72 -5.77 -20.99
C ALA A 452 -18.45 -6.40 -21.59
N ALA A 453 -17.66 -7.09 -20.76
CA ALA A 453 -16.46 -7.82 -21.22
C ALA A 453 -16.79 -8.90 -22.26
N ALA A 454 -17.87 -9.68 -22.05
CA ALA A 454 -18.31 -10.72 -22.97
C ALA A 454 -18.75 -10.16 -24.33
N LEU A 455 -19.49 -9.04 -24.30
CA LEU A 455 -20.01 -8.40 -25.51
C LEU A 455 -18.94 -7.64 -26.28
N ALA A 456 -17.99 -7.00 -25.59
CA ALA A 456 -16.84 -6.35 -26.22
C ALA A 456 -15.95 -7.38 -26.95
N ASP A 457 -15.68 -8.53 -26.31
CA ASP A 457 -14.95 -9.63 -26.95
C ASP A 457 -15.72 -10.22 -28.16
N ALA A 458 -17.04 -10.32 -28.06
CA ALA A 458 -17.88 -10.73 -29.20
C ALA A 458 -17.84 -9.72 -30.36
N ALA A 459 -17.93 -8.41 -30.03
CA ALA A 459 -17.86 -7.32 -31.01
C ALA A 459 -16.47 -7.20 -31.67
N GLY A 460 -15.39 -7.53 -30.94
CA GLY A 460 -14.02 -7.54 -31.46
C GLY A 460 -13.71 -8.69 -32.43
N ASN A 461 -14.54 -9.73 -32.43
CA ASN A 461 -14.38 -10.83 -33.37
C ASN A 461 -14.96 -10.47 -34.75
N THR A 462 -14.13 -9.89 -35.62
CA THR A 462 -14.48 -9.37 -36.93
C THR A 462 -14.41 -10.41 -38.04
N GLY A 463 -14.51 -11.70 -37.74
CA GLY A 463 -14.54 -12.78 -38.76
C GLY A 463 -15.67 -12.57 -39.77
N ARG A 464 -15.61 -13.33 -40.89
CA ARG A 464 -16.52 -13.21 -42.06
C ARG A 464 -18.03 -13.12 -41.71
N PHE A 465 -18.44 -13.62 -40.56
CA PHE A 465 -19.85 -13.70 -40.16
C PHE A 465 -20.15 -12.85 -38.87
N GLY A 466 -19.22 -11.99 -38.46
CA GLY A 466 -19.36 -11.19 -37.26
C GLY A 466 -19.22 -11.99 -35.96
N GLY A 467 -19.02 -11.27 -34.83
CA GLY A 467 -18.82 -11.90 -33.52
C GLY A 467 -20.07 -12.59 -33.01
N GLY A 468 -19.92 -13.86 -32.67
CA GLY A 468 -21.00 -14.64 -32.05
C GLY A 468 -21.89 -15.41 -33.02
N TRP A 469 -21.67 -15.33 -34.33
CA TRP A 469 -22.45 -16.09 -35.32
C TRP A 469 -22.32 -17.60 -35.10
N ARG A 470 -23.45 -18.34 -35.20
CA ARG A 470 -23.50 -19.81 -35.21
C ARG A 470 -24.47 -20.31 -36.25
N ASN A 471 -24.19 -21.50 -36.79
CA ASN A 471 -25.08 -22.23 -37.70
C ASN A 471 -26.44 -22.57 -37.03
N LEU A 472 -26.43 -22.86 -35.76
CA LEU A 472 -27.62 -23.15 -34.95
C LEU A 472 -27.82 -22.02 -33.94
N PRO A 473 -28.77 -21.10 -34.17
CA PRO A 473 -29.02 -19.96 -33.28
C PRO A 473 -29.76 -20.34 -31.98
N SER A 474 -30.10 -21.61 -31.79
CA SER A 474 -30.88 -22.08 -30.65
C SER A 474 -30.12 -22.16 -29.32
N GLN A 475 -28.79 -22.02 -29.35
CA GLN A 475 -27.97 -22.08 -28.13
C GLN A 475 -27.25 -20.76 -27.91
N ASP A 476 -27.23 -20.32 -26.66
CA ASP A 476 -26.49 -19.13 -26.24
C ASP A 476 -24.98 -19.33 -26.37
N GLN A 477 -24.28 -18.24 -26.62
CA GLN A 477 -22.84 -18.13 -26.36
C GLN A 477 -22.63 -18.03 -24.87
N ILE A 478 -21.61 -18.72 -24.35
CA ILE A 478 -21.27 -18.70 -22.92
C ILE A 478 -19.84 -18.20 -22.78
N LYS A 479 -19.64 -17.22 -21.90
CA LYS A 479 -18.33 -16.77 -21.44
C LYS A 479 -18.31 -16.65 -19.94
N THR A 480 -17.19 -16.98 -19.33
CA THR A 480 -17.03 -16.94 -17.87
C THR A 480 -15.91 -16.01 -17.47
N TYR A 481 -16.19 -15.12 -16.54
CA TYR A 481 -15.23 -14.18 -15.95
C TYR A 481 -15.27 -14.34 -14.42
N GLY A 482 -14.18 -14.84 -13.83
CA GLY A 482 -14.19 -15.20 -12.43
C GLY A 482 -15.30 -16.21 -12.12
N GLU A 483 -16.29 -15.81 -11.32
CA GLU A 483 -17.48 -16.62 -10.97
C GLU A 483 -18.71 -16.26 -11.81
N HIS A 484 -18.63 -15.24 -12.66
CA HIS A 484 -19.74 -14.76 -13.45
C HIS A 484 -19.83 -15.47 -14.79
N GLU A 485 -20.90 -16.24 -14.99
CA GLU A 485 -21.25 -16.82 -16.27
C GLU A 485 -22.17 -15.87 -17.04
N VAL A 486 -21.75 -15.49 -18.24
CA VAL A 486 -22.51 -14.62 -19.14
C VAL A 486 -23.04 -15.46 -20.31
N ARG A 487 -24.36 -15.40 -20.53
CA ARG A 487 -25.02 -16.02 -21.68
C ARG A 487 -25.62 -14.95 -22.57
N TYR A 488 -25.33 -15.03 -23.86
CA TYR A 488 -25.83 -14.08 -24.84
C TYR A 488 -25.98 -14.73 -26.22
N ARG A 489 -26.78 -14.11 -27.07
CA ARG A 489 -26.92 -14.51 -28.48
C ARG A 489 -26.89 -13.28 -29.40
N PRO A 490 -26.38 -13.41 -30.63
CA PRO A 490 -26.47 -12.36 -31.63
C PRO A 490 -27.92 -12.25 -32.14
N THR A 491 -28.36 -11.03 -32.40
CA THR A 491 -29.68 -10.77 -32.99
C THR A 491 -29.56 -10.56 -34.50
N ARG A 492 -30.67 -10.77 -35.23
CA ARG A 492 -30.69 -10.56 -36.72
C ARG A 492 -30.40 -9.13 -37.12
N GLY A 493 -30.58 -8.16 -36.23
CA GLY A 493 -30.30 -6.74 -36.45
C GLY A 493 -28.83 -6.34 -36.20
N GLY A 494 -27.92 -7.28 -35.94
CA GLY A 494 -26.49 -7.00 -35.70
C GLY A 494 -26.15 -6.60 -34.27
N GLY A 495 -27.09 -6.74 -33.34
CA GLY A 495 -26.85 -6.53 -31.90
C GLY A 495 -26.75 -7.83 -31.10
N TYR A 496 -26.86 -7.73 -29.79
CA TYR A 496 -26.82 -8.86 -28.87
C TYR A 496 -28.01 -8.84 -27.91
N GLU A 497 -28.52 -10.01 -27.55
CA GLU A 497 -29.46 -10.24 -26.48
C GLU A 497 -28.75 -11.00 -25.35
N VAL A 498 -28.80 -10.49 -24.13
CA VAL A 498 -28.26 -11.14 -22.93
C VAL A 498 -29.35 -11.96 -22.28
N THR A 499 -29.11 -13.26 -22.11
CA THR A 499 -30.04 -14.20 -21.49
C THR A 499 -29.70 -14.52 -20.06
N ALA A 500 -28.41 -14.34 -19.66
CA ALA A 500 -27.96 -14.39 -18.28
C ALA A 500 -26.73 -13.45 -18.08
N PRO A 501 -26.71 -12.62 -17.03
CA PRO A 501 -27.78 -12.39 -16.04
C PRO A 501 -29.03 -11.71 -16.65
N ALA A 502 -30.18 -11.94 -16.03
CA ALA A 502 -31.42 -11.34 -16.49
C ALA A 502 -31.48 -9.82 -16.22
N GLY A 503 -32.35 -9.09 -16.93
CA GLY A 503 -32.58 -7.67 -16.69
C GLY A 503 -31.57 -6.72 -17.32
N VAL A 504 -30.73 -7.23 -18.23
CA VAL A 504 -29.75 -6.42 -18.97
C VAL A 504 -30.20 -6.27 -20.43
N ARG A 505 -30.37 -5.05 -20.90
CA ARG A 505 -30.61 -4.73 -22.31
C ARG A 505 -29.37 -4.10 -22.93
N VAL A 506 -28.94 -4.61 -24.06
CA VAL A 506 -27.79 -4.07 -24.79
C VAL A 506 -28.24 -2.88 -25.64
N VAL A 507 -27.64 -1.73 -25.41
CA VAL A 507 -27.88 -0.50 -26.20
C VAL A 507 -26.92 -0.46 -27.39
N SER A 508 -25.63 -0.71 -27.13
CA SER A 508 -24.61 -0.85 -28.19
C SER A 508 -23.42 -1.66 -27.65
N ALA A 509 -22.67 -2.32 -28.53
CA ALA A 509 -21.45 -3.03 -28.19
C ALA A 509 -20.39 -2.78 -29.27
N ALA A 510 -19.22 -2.31 -28.81
CA ALA A 510 -17.99 -2.16 -29.57
C ALA A 510 -16.85 -2.92 -28.83
N PRO A 511 -15.71 -3.18 -29.48
CA PRO A 511 -14.62 -3.95 -28.85
C PRO A 511 -14.02 -3.32 -27.59
N ASP A 512 -14.13 -2.00 -27.46
CA ASP A 512 -13.56 -1.18 -26.37
C ASP A 512 -14.63 -0.49 -25.50
N ARG A 513 -15.93 -0.58 -25.90
CA ARG A 513 -17.00 0.13 -25.20
C ARG A 513 -18.35 -0.56 -25.39
N VAL A 514 -19.03 -0.79 -24.27
CA VAL A 514 -20.36 -1.40 -24.26
C VAL A 514 -21.32 -0.52 -23.46
N ARG A 515 -22.51 -0.22 -24.03
CA ARG A 515 -23.58 0.47 -23.36
C ARG A 515 -24.68 -0.50 -22.99
N LEU A 516 -24.98 -0.56 -21.71
CA LEU A 516 -25.97 -1.46 -21.13
C LEU A 516 -27.05 -0.63 -20.44
N ASP A 517 -28.30 -1.03 -20.63
CA ASP A 517 -29.42 -0.57 -19.82
C ASP A 517 -29.72 -1.65 -18.76
N VAL A 518 -29.59 -1.29 -17.51
CA VAL A 518 -29.82 -2.15 -16.36
C VAL A 518 -30.86 -1.50 -15.46
N GLY A 519 -32.08 -2.05 -15.46
CA GLY A 519 -33.18 -1.50 -14.68
C GLY A 519 -33.60 -0.08 -15.06
N GLY A 520 -33.48 0.29 -16.34
CA GLY A 520 -33.79 1.65 -16.85
C GLY A 520 -32.62 2.65 -16.72
N VAL A 521 -31.49 2.23 -16.17
CA VAL A 521 -30.28 3.07 -16.06
C VAL A 521 -29.27 2.67 -17.14
N VAL A 522 -28.99 3.60 -18.06
CA VAL A 522 -27.97 3.38 -19.09
C VAL A 522 -26.58 3.60 -18.51
N ARG A 523 -25.73 2.57 -18.65
CA ARG A 523 -24.33 2.59 -18.21
C ARG A 523 -23.41 2.44 -19.42
N ASP A 524 -22.38 3.27 -19.46
CA ASP A 524 -21.33 3.23 -20.49
C ASP A 524 -20.10 2.58 -19.85
N VAL A 525 -19.67 1.43 -20.38
CA VAL A 525 -18.58 0.62 -19.80
C VAL A 525 -17.45 0.53 -20.83
N GLU A 526 -16.31 1.15 -20.52
CA GLU A 526 -15.06 0.93 -21.26
C GLU A 526 -14.53 -0.47 -20.95
N VAL A 527 -14.00 -1.14 -21.98
CA VAL A 527 -13.44 -2.49 -21.86
C VAL A 527 -12.05 -2.52 -22.47
N ALA A 528 -11.09 -3.04 -21.69
CA ALA A 528 -9.72 -3.28 -22.15
C ALA A 528 -9.27 -4.69 -21.74
N ARG A 529 -8.54 -5.37 -22.62
CA ARG A 529 -8.08 -6.73 -22.38
C ARG A 529 -6.56 -6.84 -22.45
N TYR A 530 -5.97 -7.52 -21.47
CA TYR A 530 -4.54 -7.80 -21.36
C TYR A 530 -4.35 -9.29 -21.02
N GLY A 531 -4.20 -10.12 -22.05
CA GLY A 531 -4.20 -11.57 -21.89
C GLY A 531 -5.53 -12.09 -21.36
N ASP A 532 -5.51 -12.77 -20.21
CA ASP A 532 -6.71 -13.28 -19.54
C ASP A 532 -7.35 -12.25 -18.59
N THR A 533 -6.66 -11.15 -18.31
CA THR A 533 -7.22 -10.06 -17.51
C THR A 533 -8.04 -9.12 -18.39
N VAL A 534 -9.27 -8.83 -17.97
CA VAL A 534 -10.18 -7.89 -18.64
C VAL A 534 -10.58 -6.82 -17.66
N HIS A 535 -10.33 -5.56 -17.99
CA HIS A 535 -10.85 -4.42 -17.27
C HIS A 535 -12.13 -3.94 -17.94
N ALA A 536 -13.24 -3.94 -17.20
CA ALA A 536 -14.55 -3.46 -17.67
C ALA A 536 -15.06 -2.38 -16.70
N GLY A 537 -14.95 -1.12 -17.12
CA GLY A 537 -15.08 0.03 -16.21
C GLY A 537 -14.07 -0.10 -15.06
N PRO A 538 -14.52 0.03 -13.80
CA PRO A 538 -13.62 -0.06 -12.65
C PRO A 538 -13.27 -1.49 -12.22
N HIS A 539 -13.87 -2.51 -12.84
CA HIS A 539 -13.73 -3.91 -12.45
C HIS A 539 -12.59 -4.59 -13.19
N ARG A 540 -11.81 -5.39 -12.46
CA ARG A 540 -10.78 -6.28 -12.97
C ARG A 540 -11.29 -7.71 -12.96
N LEU A 541 -11.48 -8.30 -14.12
CA LEU A 541 -12.04 -9.62 -14.32
C LEU A 541 -10.98 -10.58 -14.88
N THR A 542 -11.09 -11.88 -14.56
CA THR A 542 -10.26 -12.92 -15.18
C THR A 542 -11.10 -13.77 -16.10
N ALA A 543 -10.80 -13.75 -17.41
CA ALA A 543 -11.47 -14.59 -18.39
C ALA A 543 -11.07 -16.06 -18.17
N ARG A 544 -12.07 -16.93 -18.03
CA ARG A 544 -11.83 -18.37 -17.95
C ARG A 544 -11.86 -18.99 -19.35
N PRO A 545 -10.81 -19.73 -19.75
CA PRO A 545 -10.85 -20.45 -21.01
C PRO A 545 -11.96 -21.49 -21.01
N ARG A 546 -12.63 -21.65 -22.15
CA ARG A 546 -13.71 -22.64 -22.31
C ARG A 546 -13.22 -24.07 -22.10
N PHE A 547 -11.99 -24.33 -22.51
CA PHE A 547 -11.31 -25.62 -22.36
C PHE A 547 -10.08 -25.37 -21.48
N PRO A 548 -10.07 -25.87 -20.23
CA PRO A 548 -8.88 -25.76 -19.38
C PRO A 548 -7.72 -26.55 -20.01
N ASP A 549 -6.53 -25.97 -19.96
CA ASP A 549 -5.32 -26.65 -20.39
C ASP A 549 -4.99 -27.77 -19.40
N PRO A 550 -4.93 -29.03 -19.84
CA PRO A 550 -4.59 -30.16 -18.99
C PRO A 550 -3.21 -30.04 -18.34
N THR A 551 -2.29 -29.30 -18.98
CA THR A 551 -0.93 -29.09 -18.46
C THR A 551 -0.89 -28.15 -17.25
N THR A 552 -1.96 -27.41 -16.98
CA THR A 552 -2.09 -26.54 -15.80
C THR A 552 -2.69 -27.28 -14.60
N ALA A 553 -3.07 -28.55 -14.74
CA ALA A 553 -3.56 -29.37 -13.65
C ALA A 553 -2.43 -29.57 -12.62
N ARG A 554 -2.63 -29.07 -11.41
CA ARG A 554 -1.66 -29.13 -10.33
C ARG A 554 -1.97 -30.31 -9.41
N GLU A 555 -0.91 -30.90 -8.84
CA GLU A 555 -1.12 -31.97 -7.85
C GLU A 555 -1.91 -31.45 -6.64
N PRO A 556 -2.86 -32.22 -6.12
CA PRO A 556 -3.55 -31.87 -4.88
C PRO A 556 -2.53 -31.63 -3.75
N GLY A 557 -2.70 -30.54 -3.00
CA GLY A 557 -1.77 -30.16 -1.94
C GLY A 557 -0.58 -29.30 -2.37
N SER A 558 -0.55 -28.86 -3.65
CA SER A 558 0.44 -27.88 -4.12
C SER A 558 0.30 -26.55 -3.38
N LEU A 559 1.37 -26.12 -2.74
CA LEU A 559 1.52 -24.82 -2.08
C LEU A 559 2.23 -23.87 -3.01
N LEU A 560 1.54 -22.80 -3.39
CA LEU A 560 2.03 -21.82 -4.34
C LEU A 560 2.44 -20.55 -3.66
N ALA A 561 3.37 -19.80 -4.27
CA ALA A 561 3.72 -18.47 -3.82
C ALA A 561 2.49 -17.55 -3.92
N PRO A 562 2.00 -17.03 -2.80
CA PRO A 562 0.83 -16.13 -2.79
C PRO A 562 1.18 -14.74 -3.34
N MET A 563 2.46 -14.41 -3.35
CA MET A 563 3.02 -13.14 -3.78
C MET A 563 4.40 -13.39 -4.40
N PRO A 564 4.91 -12.51 -5.25
CA PRO A 564 6.30 -12.58 -5.68
C PRO A 564 7.19 -12.17 -4.52
N GLY A 565 8.43 -12.69 -4.48
CA GLY A 565 9.36 -12.33 -3.41
C GLY A 565 10.59 -13.20 -3.37
N THR A 566 11.43 -12.95 -2.39
CA THR A 566 12.63 -13.76 -2.12
C THR A 566 12.35 -14.68 -0.94
N VAL A 567 12.69 -15.95 -1.04
CA VAL A 567 12.63 -16.89 0.08
C VAL A 567 13.68 -16.48 1.11
N VAL A 568 13.26 -15.97 2.27
CA VAL A 568 14.18 -15.55 3.34
C VAL A 568 14.71 -16.77 4.09
N ARG A 569 13.80 -17.65 4.48
CA ARG A 569 14.12 -18.87 5.25
C ARG A 569 13.05 -19.94 5.05
N VAL A 570 13.46 -21.16 5.28
CA VAL A 570 12.62 -22.35 5.45
C VAL A 570 12.58 -22.67 6.94
N ALA A 571 11.49 -23.24 7.45
CA ALA A 571 11.37 -23.63 8.85
C ALA A 571 12.51 -24.59 9.25
N ASP A 572 13.10 -24.35 10.42
CA ASP A 572 14.26 -25.11 10.90
C ASP A 572 13.93 -26.61 11.00
N GLY A 573 14.80 -27.43 10.43
CA GLY A 573 14.68 -28.88 10.44
C GLY A 573 13.59 -29.43 9.51
N LEU A 574 12.90 -28.60 8.72
CA LEU A 574 11.88 -29.06 7.78
C LEU A 574 12.51 -29.76 6.57
N ALA A 575 12.17 -31.02 6.37
CA ALA A 575 12.64 -31.83 5.25
C ALA A 575 11.50 -32.52 4.49
N VAL A 576 11.75 -32.86 3.22
CA VAL A 576 10.86 -33.71 2.45
C VAL A 576 10.69 -35.04 3.15
N GLY A 577 9.43 -35.43 3.40
CA GLY A 577 9.07 -36.61 4.15
C GLY A 577 8.46 -36.33 5.52
N ASP A 578 8.59 -35.11 6.04
CA ASP A 578 8.07 -34.72 7.35
C ASP A 578 6.54 -34.61 7.35
N ARG A 579 5.96 -34.85 8.52
CA ARG A 579 4.55 -34.57 8.78
C ARG A 579 4.41 -33.11 9.21
N VAL A 580 3.46 -32.42 8.60
CA VAL A 580 3.10 -31.03 8.89
C VAL A 580 1.65 -30.93 9.30
N ALA A 581 1.32 -30.01 10.21
CA ALA A 581 -0.04 -29.70 10.61
C ALA A 581 -0.62 -28.56 9.76
N ALA A 582 -1.94 -28.53 9.56
CA ALA A 582 -2.60 -27.38 8.94
C ALA A 582 -2.23 -26.10 9.69
N GLY A 583 -1.88 -25.03 8.96
CA GLY A 583 -1.45 -23.75 9.54
C GLY A 583 0.01 -23.73 10.03
N GLN A 584 0.73 -24.85 10.02
CA GLN A 584 2.15 -24.87 10.38
C GLN A 584 2.99 -24.03 9.41
N PRO A 585 3.84 -23.10 9.89
CA PRO A 585 4.74 -22.34 9.04
C PRO A 585 5.75 -23.26 8.35
N LEU A 586 5.92 -23.11 7.03
CA LEU A 586 6.86 -23.89 6.23
C LEU A 586 8.05 -23.04 5.75
N LEU A 587 7.77 -21.82 5.33
CA LEU A 587 8.78 -20.90 4.83
C LEU A 587 8.30 -19.44 4.92
N TRP A 588 9.22 -18.51 4.72
CA TRP A 588 8.95 -17.06 4.71
C TRP A 588 9.45 -16.46 3.41
N LEU A 589 8.57 -15.67 2.79
CA LEU A 589 8.87 -14.85 1.62
C LEU A 589 9.02 -13.40 2.05
N GLU A 590 10.03 -12.72 1.54
CA GLU A 590 10.16 -11.26 1.68
C GLU A 590 9.90 -10.60 0.33
N ALA A 591 9.03 -9.61 0.32
CA ALA A 591 8.85 -8.68 -0.78
C ALA A 591 8.53 -7.30 -0.23
N MET A 592 9.02 -6.24 -0.87
CA MET A 592 8.64 -4.85 -0.56
C MET A 592 8.77 -4.52 0.95
N LYS A 593 9.84 -5.01 1.61
CA LYS A 593 10.13 -4.86 3.06
C LYS A 593 9.14 -5.57 3.99
N MET A 594 8.28 -6.44 3.47
CA MET A 594 7.35 -7.24 4.27
C MET A 594 7.74 -8.71 4.23
N GLU A 595 7.80 -9.34 5.41
CA GLU A 595 7.98 -10.78 5.54
C GLU A 595 6.59 -11.45 5.60
N HIS A 596 6.32 -12.33 4.67
CA HIS A 596 5.07 -13.09 4.58
C HIS A 596 5.32 -14.55 4.92
N ARG A 597 4.58 -15.06 5.89
CA ARG A 597 4.66 -16.44 6.34
C ARG A 597 3.78 -17.35 5.48
N VAL A 598 4.38 -18.35 4.87
CA VAL A 598 3.67 -19.35 4.06
C VAL A 598 3.48 -20.61 4.91
N THR A 599 2.22 -21.02 5.10
CA THR A 599 1.81 -22.11 5.99
C THR A 599 1.26 -23.29 5.22
N ALA A 600 1.31 -24.47 5.83
CA ALA A 600 0.71 -25.68 5.27
C ALA A 600 -0.82 -25.52 5.12
N PRO A 601 -1.41 -25.78 3.94
CA PRO A 601 -2.84 -25.61 3.70
C PRO A 601 -3.69 -26.70 4.38
N ALA A 602 -3.10 -27.83 4.68
CA ALA A 602 -3.73 -28.96 5.35
C ALA A 602 -2.70 -29.78 6.13
N SER A 603 -3.16 -30.57 7.09
CA SER A 603 -2.29 -31.56 7.74
C SER A 603 -1.95 -32.68 6.76
N GLY A 604 -0.69 -33.05 6.65
CA GLY A 604 -0.24 -34.05 5.69
C GLY A 604 1.25 -34.34 5.75
N ARG A 605 1.78 -34.93 4.68
CA ARG A 605 3.20 -35.19 4.51
C ARG A 605 3.77 -34.25 3.45
N LEU A 606 4.89 -33.61 3.75
CA LEU A 606 5.63 -32.80 2.80
C LEU A 606 6.30 -33.71 1.77
N THR A 607 5.81 -33.73 0.53
CA THR A 607 6.33 -34.61 -0.53
C THR A 607 7.31 -33.93 -1.45
N ALA A 608 7.25 -32.59 -1.54
CA ALA A 608 8.23 -31.80 -2.28
C ALA A 608 8.44 -30.44 -1.61
N LEU A 609 9.66 -29.93 -1.68
CA LEU A 609 10.05 -28.58 -1.24
C LEU A 609 10.95 -27.97 -2.32
N HIS A 610 10.42 -26.95 -3.02
CA HIS A 610 11.10 -26.27 -4.11
C HIS A 610 11.66 -24.90 -3.70
N ALA A 611 11.41 -24.47 -2.46
CA ALA A 611 11.86 -23.21 -1.92
C ALA A 611 13.26 -23.38 -1.29
N THR A 612 14.21 -22.52 -1.69
CA THR A 612 15.54 -22.42 -1.09
C THR A 612 15.79 -20.96 -0.68
N PRO A 613 16.39 -20.69 0.49
CA PRO A 613 16.76 -19.35 0.90
C PRO A 613 17.55 -18.60 -0.17
N GLY A 614 17.24 -17.32 -0.40
CA GLY A 614 17.81 -16.48 -1.44
C GLY A 614 17.19 -16.66 -2.83
N ARG A 615 16.32 -17.64 -3.06
CA ARG A 615 15.65 -17.82 -4.34
C ARG A 615 14.50 -16.82 -4.51
N GLN A 616 14.47 -16.13 -5.62
CA GLN A 616 13.34 -15.29 -6.04
C GLN A 616 12.24 -16.15 -6.69
N VAL A 617 10.99 -15.89 -6.32
CA VAL A 617 9.81 -16.62 -6.82
C VAL A 617 8.76 -15.64 -7.31
N GLU A 618 8.06 -16.03 -8.37
CA GLU A 618 6.92 -15.31 -8.92
C GLU A 618 5.61 -15.79 -8.28
N VAL A 619 4.55 -14.97 -8.38
CA VAL A 619 3.20 -15.36 -7.97
C VAL A 619 2.81 -16.69 -8.63
N GLY A 620 2.32 -17.63 -7.83
CA GLY A 620 1.91 -18.94 -8.31
C GLY A 620 3.05 -19.91 -8.58
N ALA A 621 4.30 -19.57 -8.30
CA ALA A 621 5.41 -20.53 -8.31
C ALA A 621 5.18 -21.63 -7.29
N LEU A 622 5.46 -22.88 -7.67
CA LEU A 622 5.34 -24.02 -6.75
C LEU A 622 6.45 -23.95 -5.70
N LEU A 623 6.06 -23.85 -4.42
CA LEU A 623 6.94 -23.78 -3.28
C LEU A 623 7.14 -25.12 -2.59
N ALA A 624 6.03 -25.84 -2.39
CA ALA A 624 6.01 -27.13 -1.71
C ALA A 624 4.77 -27.93 -2.11
N VAL A 625 4.77 -29.23 -1.81
CA VAL A 625 3.59 -30.10 -1.96
C VAL A 625 3.34 -30.80 -0.63
N VAL A 626 2.15 -30.62 -0.07
CA VAL A 626 1.70 -31.29 1.16
C VAL A 626 0.54 -32.23 0.82
N GLN A 627 0.82 -33.51 0.78
CA GLN A 627 -0.23 -34.52 0.54
C GLN A 627 -0.93 -34.87 1.85
N ALA A 628 -2.25 -34.71 1.86
CA ALA A 628 -3.09 -35.21 2.94
C ALA A 628 -2.94 -36.74 3.08
N PRO A 629 -3.01 -37.31 4.29
CA PRO A 629 -3.04 -38.77 4.44
C PRO A 629 -4.22 -39.32 3.60
N GLU A 630 -3.92 -40.29 2.76
CA GLU A 630 -4.99 -41.00 2.02
C GLU A 630 -6.06 -41.40 3.03
N GLN A 631 -7.26 -40.83 2.90
CA GLN A 631 -8.43 -41.40 3.55
C GLN A 631 -8.57 -42.78 2.94
N ALA A 632 -8.38 -43.80 3.77
CA ALA A 632 -8.61 -45.19 3.36
C ALA A 632 -9.95 -45.23 2.61
N SER A 633 -9.87 -45.44 1.30
CA SER A 633 -11.04 -45.58 0.47
C SER A 633 -11.88 -46.69 1.11
N VAL A 634 -13.02 -46.31 1.69
CA VAL A 634 -14.07 -47.28 2.06
C VAL A 634 -14.44 -47.93 0.74
N GLN A 635 -13.89 -49.12 0.49
CA GLN A 635 -14.31 -49.98 -0.60
C GLN A 635 -15.82 -50.15 -0.44
N ARG A 636 -16.59 -49.55 -1.30
CA ARG A 636 -17.97 -49.93 -1.48
C ARG A 636 -17.97 -51.43 -1.75
N PRO A 637 -18.69 -52.26 -0.97
CA PRO A 637 -18.81 -53.68 -1.27
C PRO A 637 -19.35 -53.81 -2.69
N ALA A 638 -18.68 -54.64 -3.49
CA ALA A 638 -19.07 -54.94 -4.85
C ALA A 638 -20.53 -55.40 -4.83
N GLN A 639 -21.42 -54.71 -5.52
CA GLN A 639 -22.75 -55.16 -5.79
C GLN A 639 -22.64 -56.47 -6.57
N ALA A 640 -23.19 -57.53 -6.01
CA ALA A 640 -23.33 -58.81 -6.68
C ALA A 640 -24.14 -58.65 -7.98
N PRO A 641 -23.79 -59.36 -9.06
CA PRO A 641 -24.50 -59.26 -10.34
C PRO A 641 -25.94 -59.66 -10.17
N VAL A 642 -26.85 -58.78 -10.55
CA VAL A 642 -28.28 -59.07 -10.68
C VAL A 642 -28.42 -60.09 -11.80
N GLN A 643 -28.84 -61.33 -11.46
CA GLN A 643 -29.28 -62.30 -12.43
C GLN A 643 -30.56 -61.77 -13.10
N THR A 644 -30.51 -61.54 -14.38
CA THR A 644 -31.66 -61.26 -15.23
C THR A 644 -32.26 -62.63 -15.60
N ASP A 645 -33.37 -62.99 -14.97
CA ASP A 645 -34.24 -64.07 -15.42
C ASP A 645 -34.88 -63.65 -16.76
N ALA A 646 -34.64 -64.42 -17.77
CA ALA A 646 -35.32 -64.35 -19.08
C ALA A 646 -36.79 -64.78 -18.95
N PRO A 647 -37.75 -64.08 -19.56
CA PRO A 647 -39.11 -64.52 -19.60
C PRO A 647 -39.25 -65.66 -20.60
N THR A 648 -39.77 -66.75 -20.12
CA THR A 648 -40.20 -67.91 -20.88
C THR A 648 -41.38 -67.56 -21.82
N ALA A 649 -41.22 -67.89 -23.10
CA ALA A 649 -42.27 -67.76 -24.09
C ALA A 649 -43.49 -68.68 -23.74
N ALA A 650 -44.64 -68.06 -23.68
CA ALA A 650 -45.91 -68.78 -23.68
C ALA A 650 -46.54 -68.73 -25.08
N GLN A 651 -46.83 -69.87 -25.62
CA GLN A 651 -47.44 -70.12 -26.88
C GLN A 651 -48.85 -69.52 -27.03
N GLU A 652 -49.08 -69.04 -28.22
CA GLU A 652 -50.42 -68.74 -28.76
C GLU A 652 -51.37 -69.93 -28.67
N ASP A 653 -52.62 -69.66 -28.35
CA ASP A 653 -53.69 -70.48 -28.85
C ASP A 653 -54.80 -69.62 -29.45
N GLN A 654 -55.15 -69.94 -30.70
CA GLN A 654 -56.20 -69.35 -31.53
C GLN A 654 -57.56 -69.72 -30.99
N THR A 655 -58.52 -68.79 -31.02
CA THR A 655 -59.82 -69.06 -31.69
C THR A 655 -60.76 -67.84 -31.60
N VAL A 656 -61.33 -67.51 -32.77
CA VAL A 656 -62.50 -66.73 -33.20
C VAL A 656 -62.35 -65.20 -33.17
#